data_b2bbdf6f1d643eff9317b428323bee5b
#
_entry.id   b2bbdf6f1d643eff9317b428323bee5b
#
_cell.length_a   1.000
_cell.length_b   1.000
_cell.length_c   1.000
_cell.angle_alpha   90.00
_cell.angle_beta   90.00
_cell.angle_gamma   90.00
#
_symmetry.space_group_name_H-M   'P 1'
#
loop_
_entity.id
_entity.type
_entity.pdbx_description
1 polymer ?
#
loop_
_entity_poly.entity_id
_entity_poly.type
_entity_poly.pdbx_seq_one_letter_code
_entity_poly.pdbx_strand_id
1 'polypeptide(L)'
;MNRKKRPIAALIAFLFVVGCSGTNPGDSGSGATPAVRTTPVSMNKDDYPVIPDADAGADPAVPAEQGGKGFKGEGWQTNTAFDLIGDPRAVKGGVYRKYTPGFGTLRIAGPEHNSATNYTIMPMVYEALLNLHPTTLEFVPGLATHWQISDDKTTFRFRINPNARWSDGEPVIAEDVVATWVFNTDKGLQDPANAAEYGKFEKPVAESKYIVSVKTNTTSWLNFYTFSGMIILPSHVLKNVDGAAYVRDYNFKFLPGTGPYIVNEADIKKGQSVSVRRRKDYWGEKMRWNAGLNNFDEFRIVTVRDPNLAFEMFKKGDLDFYFINRSRDWVQELDFDAVQRGLIRKRKVFNAMPHGIQGFAFNTRRAPFDDVRVRKALTLLENRELMLEKLFFNEYLPQNSYFSGSVYENPNNPKNTFDPQAALKLLAEAGWKDRDAQGRLTKGGKPLSIEMLYDDKQAETYLTVYQDDLRKAGINLNLRLVTNETQFKLINQRQFEMVLAAWGSSIFPNPEVEWHSRLADVNDTNNITGFKDPRMDKIFDKYRTAFNQPDRVVMLRELDGIMTEQYHYVLAWYPPAQRTVFWNKFGQPAGILTRTGRYETNVNLGPGPEQMWWIDPQMAQSLEAAMRNPQSKLQAGQTEDRYWQEFAKKEEQKQAAK
;
A
#
# COMPACT_ATOMS: atom_id res chain seq x y z
N MET A 1 -39.71 -45.97 24.05
CA MET A 1 -40.14 -47.26 23.40
C MET A 1 -39.29 -47.43 22.15
N ASN A 2 -38.53 -48.53 22.15
CA ASN A 2 -37.94 -49.36 21.06
C ASN A 2 -37.11 -48.60 19.98
N ARG A 3 -35.79 -48.74 20.02
CA ARG A 3 -34.85 -49.86 19.72
C ARG A 3 -35.08 -50.58 18.41
N LYS A 4 -34.14 -50.48 17.44
CA LYS A 4 -33.30 -51.56 16.86
C LYS A 4 -32.61 -51.04 15.58
N LYS A 5 -31.30 -51.03 15.51
CA LYS A 5 -30.28 -52.06 15.18
C LYS A 5 -29.84 -52.01 13.71
N ARG A 6 -28.49 -51.89 13.58
CA ARG A 6 -27.66 -52.12 12.36
C ARG A 6 -27.72 -53.59 11.89
N PRO A 7 -27.24 -53.92 10.68
CA PRO A 7 -25.87 -54.40 10.45
C PRO A 7 -25.24 -53.89 9.12
N ILE A 8 -23.92 -53.65 9.04
CA ILE A 8 -22.72 -54.48 8.83
C ILE A 8 -22.65 -55.21 7.47
N ALA A 9 -21.61 -54.79 6.70
CA ALA A 9 -20.67 -55.48 5.81
C ALA A 9 -21.16 -56.07 4.46
N ALA A 10 -20.39 -55.69 3.41
CA ALA A 10 -19.55 -56.67 2.72
C ALA A 10 -18.62 -56.02 1.66
N LEU A 11 -17.39 -56.35 1.80
CA LEU A 11 -16.26 -56.19 0.89
C LEU A 11 -16.48 -57.10 -0.33
N ILE A 12 -16.27 -56.62 -1.58
CA ILE A 12 -15.95 -57.48 -2.71
C ILE A 12 -14.83 -56.82 -3.53
N ALA A 13 -13.66 -57.43 -3.45
CA ALA A 13 -12.54 -57.25 -4.37
C ALA A 13 -12.80 -58.03 -5.66
N PHE A 14 -12.53 -57.42 -6.79
CA PHE A 14 -12.32 -58.15 -8.04
C PHE A 14 -11.00 -57.72 -8.67
N LEU A 15 -10.05 -58.63 -8.61
CA LEU A 15 -8.90 -58.71 -9.49
C LEU A 15 -9.36 -59.30 -10.84
N PHE A 16 -8.96 -58.71 -11.92
CA PHE A 16 -8.69 -59.44 -13.17
C PHE A 16 -7.41 -58.91 -13.85
N VAL A 17 -6.63 -59.88 -14.24
CA VAL A 17 -5.29 -59.81 -14.78
C VAL A 17 -5.32 -60.09 -16.28
N VAL A 18 -4.47 -59.34 -17.02
CA VAL A 18 -3.73 -59.70 -18.24
C VAL A 18 -4.44 -59.70 -19.59
N GLY A 19 -3.86 -58.92 -20.48
CA GLY A 19 -3.94 -59.00 -21.93
C GLY A 19 -2.93 -58.04 -22.58
N CYS A 20 -1.71 -58.50 -22.82
CA CYS A 20 -0.70 -57.79 -23.59
C CYS A 20 -1.02 -57.81 -25.09
N SER A 21 -0.88 -56.69 -25.77
CA SER A 21 -0.23 -56.63 -27.10
C SER A 21 0.19 -55.18 -27.39
N GLY A 22 1.46 -55.03 -27.77
CA GLY A 22 2.20 -53.82 -27.85
C GLY A 22 1.97 -53.00 -29.12
N THR A 23 2.42 -51.79 -29.03
CA THR A 23 3.40 -51.16 -29.93
C THR A 23 3.81 -49.81 -29.34
N ASN A 24 5.08 -49.61 -29.27
CA ASN A 24 5.86 -48.43 -28.86
C ASN A 24 5.71 -47.25 -29.85
N PRO A 25 6.39 -46.13 -29.62
CA PRO A 25 6.85 -45.46 -28.40
C PRO A 25 6.63 -43.94 -28.39
N GLY A 26 6.84 -43.34 -27.22
CA GLY A 26 7.44 -42.01 -27.11
C GLY A 26 6.50 -40.83 -26.94
N ASP A 27 6.23 -40.51 -25.71
CA ASP A 27 6.47 -39.12 -25.26
C ASP A 27 6.63 -39.11 -23.74
N SER A 28 7.87 -39.21 -23.32
CA SER A 28 8.27 -38.88 -21.95
C SER A 28 8.23 -37.37 -21.84
N GLY A 29 7.14 -36.85 -21.26
CA GLY A 29 7.08 -35.47 -20.81
C GLY A 29 8.17 -35.21 -19.78
N SER A 30 9.39 -34.95 -20.21
CA SER A 30 10.44 -34.36 -19.41
C SER A 30 9.95 -33.00 -18.96
N GLY A 31 9.85 -32.81 -17.66
CA GLY A 31 9.73 -31.49 -17.05
C GLY A 31 10.86 -30.62 -17.59
N ALA A 32 10.56 -29.79 -18.56
CA ALA A 32 11.50 -28.84 -19.12
C ALA A 32 11.91 -27.90 -18.00
N THR A 33 13.13 -28.07 -17.51
CA THR A 33 13.83 -27.05 -16.71
C THR A 33 13.73 -25.74 -17.50
N PRO A 34 13.28 -24.62 -16.94
CA PRO A 34 13.20 -23.36 -17.68
C PRO A 34 14.55 -23.08 -18.32
N ALA A 35 14.58 -22.81 -19.61
CA ALA A 35 15.81 -22.54 -20.33
C ALA A 35 16.52 -21.37 -19.63
N VAL A 36 17.70 -21.62 -19.08
CA VAL A 36 18.54 -20.60 -18.48
C VAL A 36 18.83 -19.56 -19.57
N ARG A 37 18.57 -18.30 -19.27
CA ARG A 37 18.83 -17.18 -20.18
C ARG A 37 20.31 -17.20 -20.57
N THR A 38 20.62 -17.49 -21.79
CA THR A 38 22.00 -17.58 -22.33
C THR A 38 22.51 -16.24 -22.87
N THR A 39 21.63 -15.26 -23.03
CA THR A 39 21.99 -13.93 -23.52
C THR A 39 22.45 -13.05 -22.38
N PRO A 40 23.61 -12.36 -22.47
CA PRO A 40 24.04 -11.38 -21.49
C PRO A 40 22.95 -10.34 -21.28
N VAL A 41 22.64 -10.06 -20.03
CA VAL A 41 21.64 -9.06 -19.66
C VAL A 41 22.36 -7.72 -19.51
N SER A 42 21.94 -6.71 -20.28
CA SER A 42 22.51 -5.39 -20.15
C SER A 42 22.04 -4.71 -18.89
N MET A 43 22.99 -4.14 -18.13
CA MET A 43 22.71 -3.27 -16.99
C MET A 43 22.61 -1.80 -17.42
N ASN A 44 22.89 -1.49 -18.69
CA ASN A 44 22.75 -0.14 -19.22
C ASN A 44 21.27 0.15 -19.48
N LYS A 45 20.73 1.17 -18.81
CA LYS A 45 19.33 1.58 -18.97
C LYS A 45 18.97 2.00 -20.40
N ASP A 46 19.95 2.50 -21.15
CA ASP A 46 19.73 3.02 -22.49
C ASP A 46 19.50 1.90 -23.54
N ASP A 47 19.82 0.65 -23.19
CA ASP A 47 19.45 -0.52 -23.99
C ASP A 47 17.96 -0.89 -23.89
N TYR A 48 17.22 -0.23 -22.99
CA TYR A 48 15.79 -0.40 -22.78
C TYR A 48 15.07 0.89 -23.18
N PRO A 49 14.41 0.97 -24.31
CA PRO A 49 13.76 2.18 -24.76
C PRO A 49 12.62 2.59 -23.84
N VAL A 50 12.45 3.90 -23.59
CA VAL A 50 11.28 4.46 -22.91
C VAL A 50 10.15 4.68 -23.92
N ILE A 51 10.53 5.22 -25.07
CA ILE A 51 9.68 5.40 -26.23
C ILE A 51 10.41 4.63 -27.34
N PRO A 52 9.92 3.46 -27.72
CA PRO A 52 10.60 2.69 -28.77
C PRO A 52 10.52 3.45 -30.08
N ASP A 53 11.13 2.87 -31.16
CA ASP A 53 11.04 3.39 -32.54
C ASP A 53 9.62 3.74 -32.96
N ALA A 54 9.39 4.55 -32.23
CA ALA A 54 8.31 5.16 -31.64
C ALA A 54 7.01 4.95 -32.23
N ASP A 55 6.73 5.34 -33.07
CA ASP A 55 5.43 5.47 -33.63
C ASP A 55 5.13 4.30 -34.59
N ALA A 56 5.79 3.14 -34.41
CA ALA A 56 5.53 1.95 -35.23
C ALA A 56 4.06 1.50 -35.19
N GLY A 57 3.39 1.75 -34.05
CA GLY A 57 1.95 1.50 -33.88
C GLY A 57 1.07 2.70 -34.17
N ALA A 58 1.63 3.83 -34.62
CA ALA A 58 0.85 5.03 -34.90
C ALA A 58 0.00 4.86 -36.17
N ASP A 59 -1.24 5.34 -36.08
CA ASP A 59 -2.15 5.40 -37.23
C ASP A 59 -1.57 6.35 -38.27
N PRO A 60 -1.33 5.90 -39.53
CA PRO A 60 -0.79 6.77 -40.58
C PRO A 60 -1.67 7.98 -40.93
N ALA A 61 -2.96 7.92 -40.60
CA ALA A 61 -3.89 9.01 -40.83
C ALA A 61 -3.79 10.14 -39.79
N VAL A 62 -3.06 9.92 -38.68
CA VAL A 62 -2.88 10.91 -37.64
C VAL A 62 -1.57 11.66 -37.84
N PRO A 63 -1.57 12.97 -38.09
CA PRO A 63 -0.36 13.74 -38.31
C PRO A 63 0.48 13.89 -37.02
N ALA A 64 1.76 14.23 -37.16
CA ALA A 64 2.70 14.34 -36.05
C ALA A 64 2.23 15.38 -35.02
N GLU A 65 1.70 16.51 -35.42
CA GLU A 65 1.21 17.58 -34.55
C GLU A 65 0.01 17.13 -33.68
N GLN A 66 -0.69 16.10 -34.11
CA GLN A 66 -1.79 15.46 -33.41
C GLN A 66 -1.36 14.21 -32.63
N GLY A 67 -0.05 14.06 -32.38
CA GLY A 67 0.51 12.94 -31.59
C GLY A 67 0.79 11.68 -32.41
N GLY A 68 0.60 11.70 -33.74
CA GLY A 68 0.91 10.59 -34.64
C GLY A 68 2.40 10.39 -34.88
N LYS A 69 2.71 9.64 -35.93
CA LYS A 69 4.10 9.30 -36.29
C LYS A 69 4.94 10.54 -36.52
N GLY A 70 6.12 10.60 -35.88
CA GLY A 70 7.04 11.72 -35.98
C GLY A 70 6.75 12.86 -35.01
N PHE A 71 5.90 12.67 -34.01
CA PHE A 71 5.68 13.61 -32.93
C PHE A 71 6.98 13.98 -32.21
N LYS A 72 7.34 15.27 -32.21
CA LYS A 72 8.62 15.74 -31.65
C LYS A 72 8.54 16.18 -30.19
N GLY A 73 7.33 16.45 -29.68
CA GLY A 73 7.13 16.86 -28.31
C GLY A 73 7.69 18.24 -27.97
N GLU A 74 7.79 19.18 -28.94
CA GLU A 74 8.23 20.55 -28.68
C GLU A 74 7.27 21.24 -27.70
N GLY A 75 7.79 21.76 -26.58
CA GLY A 75 6.99 22.33 -25.49
C GLY A 75 6.30 21.30 -24.58
N TRP A 76 6.54 20.02 -24.79
CA TRP A 76 6.05 18.92 -23.92
C TRP A 76 7.15 18.43 -22.99
N GLN A 77 6.73 17.90 -21.85
CA GLN A 77 7.60 17.24 -20.88
C GLN A 77 7.61 15.73 -21.15
N THR A 78 8.73 15.10 -20.90
CA THR A 78 8.91 13.66 -20.81
C THR A 78 10.09 13.35 -19.89
N ASN A 79 10.16 12.16 -19.34
CA ASN A 79 11.31 11.68 -18.58
C ASN A 79 11.83 10.38 -19.22
N THR A 80 12.88 10.48 -20.01
CA THR A 80 13.51 9.35 -20.69
C THR A 80 14.80 8.90 -20.03
N ALA A 81 15.26 9.62 -18.99
CA ALA A 81 16.56 9.40 -18.34
C ALA A 81 16.48 8.64 -17.00
N PHE A 82 15.30 8.18 -16.58
CA PHE A 82 15.13 7.48 -15.31
C PHE A 82 15.89 6.14 -15.28
N ASP A 83 16.32 5.74 -14.08
CA ASP A 83 17.00 4.48 -13.86
C ASP A 83 16.03 3.29 -13.91
N LEU A 84 16.55 2.07 -14.07
CA LEU A 84 15.74 0.87 -14.07
C LEU A 84 15.09 0.66 -12.68
N ILE A 85 13.83 0.27 -12.67
CA ILE A 85 13.09 -0.02 -11.43
C ILE A 85 13.36 -1.47 -10.99
N GLY A 86 13.29 -2.41 -11.92
CA GLY A 86 13.61 -3.81 -11.69
C GLY A 86 15.07 -4.14 -11.92
N ASP A 87 15.44 -5.37 -11.64
CA ASP A 87 16.79 -5.88 -11.90
C ASP A 87 16.81 -6.58 -13.27
N PRO A 88 17.57 -6.10 -14.26
CA PRO A 88 17.60 -6.70 -15.59
C PRO A 88 18.15 -8.13 -15.61
N ARG A 89 18.83 -8.58 -14.53
CA ARG A 89 19.24 -9.98 -14.36
C ARG A 89 18.06 -10.92 -14.09
N ALA A 90 16.88 -10.38 -13.77
CA ALA A 90 15.71 -11.17 -13.45
C ALA A 90 15.34 -12.13 -14.58
N VAL A 91 14.95 -13.34 -14.21
CA VAL A 91 14.53 -14.42 -15.12
C VAL A 91 13.02 -14.53 -15.07
N LYS A 92 12.39 -14.63 -16.23
CA LYS A 92 10.95 -14.87 -16.35
C LYS A 92 10.63 -16.32 -16.05
N GLY A 93 9.57 -16.57 -15.26
CA GLY A 93 9.07 -17.92 -15.01
C GLY A 93 8.62 -18.15 -13.57
N GLY A 94 7.91 -19.26 -13.39
CA GLY A 94 7.52 -19.78 -12.10
C GLY A 94 6.26 -19.15 -11.47
N VAL A 95 5.96 -19.61 -10.28
CA VAL A 95 4.75 -19.22 -9.52
C VAL A 95 5.16 -18.58 -8.19
N TYR A 96 4.57 -17.43 -7.89
CA TYR A 96 4.68 -16.78 -6.59
C TYR A 96 3.34 -16.92 -5.86
N ARG A 97 3.37 -17.39 -4.59
CA ARG A 97 2.17 -17.67 -3.79
C ARG A 97 2.18 -16.84 -2.51
N LYS A 98 1.10 -16.10 -2.30
CA LYS A 98 0.87 -15.43 -1.01
C LYS A 98 -0.58 -15.61 -0.56
N TYR A 99 -0.88 -15.24 0.67
CA TYR A 99 -2.25 -15.24 1.18
C TYR A 99 -2.84 -13.85 1.28
N THR A 100 -4.18 -13.81 1.39
CA THR A 100 -4.95 -12.65 1.82
C THR A 100 -5.94 -13.08 2.90
N PRO A 101 -6.21 -12.26 3.93
CA PRO A 101 -7.19 -12.61 4.97
C PRO A 101 -8.64 -12.54 4.48
N GLY A 102 -8.91 -11.80 3.40
CA GLY A 102 -10.24 -11.61 2.85
C GLY A 102 -10.30 -11.77 1.33
N PHE A 103 -11.43 -12.23 0.84
CA PHE A 103 -11.74 -12.34 -0.58
C PHE A 103 -13.02 -11.56 -0.84
N GLY A 104 -12.88 -10.29 -1.18
CA GLY A 104 -14.02 -9.45 -1.57
C GLY A 104 -14.36 -9.56 -3.05
N THR A 105 -14.98 -8.54 -3.59
CA THR A 105 -15.14 -8.40 -5.04
C THR A 105 -13.80 -8.08 -5.70
N LEU A 106 -13.63 -8.52 -6.94
CA LEU A 106 -12.45 -8.22 -7.75
C LEU A 106 -12.81 -7.17 -8.80
N ARG A 107 -12.96 -5.92 -8.38
CA ARG A 107 -13.35 -4.81 -9.25
C ARG A 107 -12.46 -3.58 -9.02
N ILE A 108 -12.35 -2.74 -10.05
CA ILE A 108 -11.48 -1.55 -10.04
C ILE A 108 -12.17 -0.31 -9.43
N ALA A 109 -13.50 -0.28 -9.43
CA ALA A 109 -14.31 0.82 -8.91
C ALA A 109 -15.60 0.31 -8.30
N GLY A 110 -16.27 1.15 -7.52
CA GLY A 110 -17.53 0.79 -6.83
C GLY A 110 -17.34 0.15 -5.47
N PRO A 111 -18.38 -0.39 -4.85
CA PRO A 111 -18.31 -0.96 -3.50
C PRO A 111 -17.21 -2.02 -3.36
N GLU A 112 -16.45 -1.97 -2.27
CA GLU A 112 -15.36 -2.91 -1.94
C GLU A 112 -14.14 -2.90 -2.90
N HIS A 113 -14.05 -1.95 -3.86
CA HIS A 113 -12.90 -1.87 -4.77
C HIS A 113 -11.57 -1.65 -4.04
N ASN A 114 -11.59 -1.03 -2.86
CA ASN A 114 -10.44 -0.66 -2.05
C ASN A 114 -9.92 -1.81 -1.15
N SER A 115 -10.23 -3.07 -1.47
CA SER A 115 -9.68 -4.21 -0.74
C SER A 115 -8.17 -4.38 -1.00
N ALA A 116 -7.44 -4.98 -0.04
CA ALA A 116 -6.00 -5.26 -0.19
C ALA A 116 -5.71 -6.12 -1.44
N THR A 117 -6.61 -7.08 -1.75
CA THR A 117 -6.50 -7.92 -2.95
C THR A 117 -6.58 -7.09 -4.23
N ASN A 118 -7.53 -6.16 -4.32
CA ASN A 118 -7.68 -5.29 -5.48
C ASN A 118 -6.48 -4.34 -5.63
N TYR A 119 -6.02 -3.72 -4.55
CA TYR A 119 -4.83 -2.86 -4.58
C TYR A 119 -3.56 -3.58 -5.06
N THR A 120 -3.49 -4.90 -4.88
CA THR A 120 -2.38 -5.71 -5.41
C THR A 120 -2.58 -6.10 -6.87
N ILE A 121 -3.79 -6.51 -7.28
CA ILE A 121 -4.06 -7.05 -8.62
C ILE A 121 -4.20 -5.93 -9.66
N MET A 122 -4.90 -4.85 -9.32
CA MET A 122 -5.26 -3.81 -10.30
C MET A 122 -4.05 -3.19 -11.00
N PRO A 123 -2.95 -2.79 -10.30
CA PRO A 123 -1.78 -2.22 -10.96
C PRO A 123 -0.95 -3.24 -11.79
N MET A 124 -1.30 -4.52 -11.71
CA MET A 124 -0.70 -5.57 -12.56
C MET A 124 -1.50 -5.78 -13.86
N VAL A 125 -2.81 -5.51 -13.81
CA VAL A 125 -3.74 -5.72 -14.94
C VAL A 125 -3.96 -4.45 -15.74
N TYR A 126 -3.95 -3.30 -15.08
CA TYR A 126 -4.24 -2.00 -15.68
C TYR A 126 -3.09 -1.01 -15.46
N GLU A 127 -2.95 -0.05 -16.35
CA GLU A 127 -1.92 0.98 -16.28
C GLU A 127 -2.54 2.39 -16.25
N ALA A 128 -1.77 3.33 -15.72
CA ALA A 128 -2.11 4.75 -15.66
C ALA A 128 -1.43 5.52 -16.81
N LEU A 129 -1.81 6.80 -16.97
CA LEU A 129 -1.18 7.69 -17.94
C LEU A 129 0.31 7.86 -17.67
N LEU A 130 0.66 8.16 -16.41
CA LEU A 130 2.05 8.27 -15.96
C LEU A 130 2.25 7.40 -14.72
N ASN A 131 3.50 6.99 -14.50
CA ASN A 131 3.92 6.31 -13.29
C ASN A 131 4.82 7.22 -12.45
N LEU A 132 4.95 6.92 -11.15
CA LEU A 132 5.99 7.50 -10.29
C LEU A 132 7.18 6.55 -10.20
N HIS A 133 8.36 7.08 -10.43
CA HIS A 133 9.58 6.32 -10.19
C HIS A 133 9.77 6.12 -8.67
N PRO A 134 9.80 4.87 -8.16
CA PRO A 134 9.73 4.61 -6.72
C PRO A 134 10.96 5.06 -5.92
N THR A 135 12.05 5.42 -6.61
CA THR A 135 13.27 5.94 -5.97
C THR A 135 13.33 7.46 -5.98
N THR A 136 13.03 8.11 -7.12
CA THR A 136 13.16 9.57 -7.29
C THR A 136 11.86 10.31 -7.04
N LEU A 137 10.71 9.63 -7.11
CA LEU A 137 9.35 10.20 -7.04
C LEU A 137 9.05 11.18 -8.18
N GLU A 138 9.79 11.08 -9.28
CA GLU A 138 9.53 11.81 -10.51
C GLU A 138 8.50 11.06 -11.37
N PHE A 139 7.73 11.82 -12.13
CA PHE A 139 6.86 11.22 -13.14
C PHE A 139 7.69 10.61 -14.26
N VAL A 140 7.30 9.41 -14.67
CA VAL A 140 7.87 8.68 -15.81
C VAL A 140 6.73 8.24 -16.73
N PRO A 141 7.00 8.05 -18.04
CA PRO A 141 6.00 7.55 -18.98
C PRO A 141 5.34 6.25 -18.52
N GLY A 142 4.02 6.17 -18.72
CA GLY A 142 3.19 4.99 -18.63
C GLY A 142 2.46 4.78 -19.96
N LEU A 143 1.12 4.84 -19.96
CA LEU A 143 0.33 4.88 -21.20
C LEU A 143 0.54 6.18 -21.98
N ALA A 144 0.93 7.28 -21.29
CA ALA A 144 1.32 8.51 -21.96
C ALA A 144 2.84 8.63 -22.06
N THR A 145 3.34 9.07 -23.21
CA THR A 145 4.76 9.29 -23.48
C THR A 145 5.23 10.70 -23.12
N HIS A 146 4.35 11.67 -23.26
CA HIS A 146 4.61 13.10 -23.01
C HIS A 146 3.41 13.73 -22.33
N TRP A 147 3.67 14.83 -21.59
CA TRP A 147 2.62 15.61 -20.93
C TRP A 147 2.93 17.10 -20.95
N GLN A 148 1.91 17.92 -20.81
CA GLN A 148 2.00 19.38 -20.63
C GLN A 148 1.18 19.80 -19.43
N ILE A 149 1.66 20.82 -18.72
CA ILE A 149 0.93 21.54 -17.69
C ILE A 149 0.90 23.00 -18.15
N SER A 150 -0.29 23.59 -18.31
CA SER A 150 -0.44 25.00 -18.70
C SER A 150 0.22 25.94 -17.68
N ASP A 151 0.53 27.17 -18.08
CA ASP A 151 1.18 28.14 -17.20
C ASP A 151 0.34 28.47 -15.96
N ASP A 152 -0.98 28.53 -16.11
CA ASP A 152 -1.95 28.74 -15.02
C ASP A 152 -2.19 27.51 -14.16
N LYS A 153 -1.57 26.36 -14.51
CA LYS A 153 -1.65 25.08 -13.77
C LYS A 153 -3.04 24.47 -13.69
N THR A 154 -3.94 24.85 -14.62
CA THR A 154 -5.32 24.36 -14.62
C THR A 154 -5.63 23.39 -15.75
N THR A 155 -4.79 23.31 -16.79
CA THR A 155 -4.99 22.40 -17.93
C THR A 155 -3.81 21.45 -18.07
N PHE A 156 -4.12 20.16 -18.19
CA PHE A 156 -3.14 19.09 -18.39
C PHE A 156 -3.42 18.41 -19.74
N ARG A 157 -2.36 18.13 -20.51
CA ARG A 157 -2.45 17.41 -21.77
C ARG A 157 -1.53 16.21 -21.74
N PHE A 158 -1.93 15.11 -22.35
CA PHE A 158 -1.18 13.85 -22.41
C PHE A 158 -1.17 13.31 -23.84
N ARG A 159 0.00 12.86 -24.28
CA ARG A 159 0.13 12.14 -25.56
C ARG A 159 0.17 10.65 -25.28
N ILE A 160 -0.85 9.93 -25.69
CA ILE A 160 -0.99 8.47 -25.55
C ILE A 160 0.06 7.78 -26.42
N ASN A 161 0.67 6.72 -25.91
CA ASN A 161 1.63 5.91 -26.66
C ASN A 161 0.94 5.13 -27.79
N PRO A 162 1.25 5.38 -29.06
CA PRO A 162 0.62 4.69 -30.18
C PRO A 162 0.86 3.16 -30.23
N ASN A 163 1.85 2.66 -29.50
CA ASN A 163 2.11 1.24 -29.37
C ASN A 163 1.29 0.55 -28.28
N ALA A 164 0.65 1.32 -27.38
CA ALA A 164 -0.12 0.75 -26.27
C ALA A 164 -1.34 -0.05 -26.79
N ARG A 165 -1.54 -1.23 -26.19
CA ARG A 165 -2.60 -2.16 -26.59
C ARG A 165 -3.33 -2.74 -25.38
N TRP A 166 -4.61 -2.87 -25.53
CA TRP A 166 -5.45 -3.66 -24.63
C TRP A 166 -5.16 -5.15 -24.77
N SER A 167 -5.62 -5.95 -23.83
CA SER A 167 -5.42 -7.42 -23.84
C SER A 167 -6.24 -8.14 -24.92
N ASP A 168 -7.17 -7.49 -25.54
CA ASP A 168 -7.95 -7.95 -26.70
C ASP A 168 -7.36 -7.47 -28.03
N GLY A 169 -6.23 -6.74 -27.99
CA GLY A 169 -5.49 -6.27 -29.17
C GLY A 169 -5.86 -4.88 -29.66
N GLU A 170 -6.95 -4.28 -29.17
CA GLU A 170 -7.38 -2.93 -29.54
C GLU A 170 -6.34 -1.88 -29.10
N PRO A 171 -6.12 -0.81 -29.89
CA PRO A 171 -5.21 0.28 -29.51
C PRO A 171 -5.74 1.08 -28.34
N VAL A 172 -4.84 1.57 -27.48
CA VAL A 172 -5.17 2.57 -26.46
C VAL A 172 -5.21 3.95 -27.15
N ILE A 173 -6.27 4.71 -26.93
CA ILE A 173 -6.52 6.00 -27.58
C ILE A 173 -6.97 7.06 -26.57
N ALA A 174 -6.97 8.32 -26.99
CA ALA A 174 -7.41 9.45 -26.14
C ALA A 174 -8.85 9.29 -25.63
N GLU A 175 -9.74 8.69 -26.41
CA GLU A 175 -11.13 8.45 -26.00
C GLU A 175 -11.24 7.47 -24.82
N ASP A 176 -10.27 6.59 -24.59
CA ASP A 176 -10.25 5.73 -23.40
C ASP A 176 -10.13 6.55 -22.11
N VAL A 177 -9.39 7.65 -22.15
CA VAL A 177 -9.26 8.57 -21.01
C VAL A 177 -10.58 9.29 -20.73
N VAL A 178 -11.24 9.74 -21.81
CA VAL A 178 -12.56 10.39 -21.71
C VAL A 178 -13.60 9.43 -21.13
N ALA A 179 -13.66 8.21 -21.66
CA ALA A 179 -14.59 7.17 -21.20
C ALA A 179 -14.32 6.77 -19.75
N THR A 180 -13.06 6.68 -19.36
CA THR A 180 -12.66 6.37 -17.97
C THR A 180 -13.13 7.45 -17.01
N TRP A 181 -12.99 8.73 -17.37
CA TRP A 181 -13.47 9.81 -16.52
C TRP A 181 -15.01 9.78 -16.38
N VAL A 182 -15.74 9.57 -17.48
CA VAL A 182 -17.20 9.41 -17.46
C VAL A 182 -17.62 8.27 -16.54
N PHE A 183 -16.92 7.14 -16.64
CA PHE A 183 -17.16 5.96 -15.79
C PHE A 183 -16.88 6.27 -14.30
N ASN A 184 -15.75 6.89 -13.96
CA ASN A 184 -15.38 7.20 -12.58
C ASN A 184 -16.31 8.24 -11.93
N THR A 185 -16.98 9.07 -12.72
CA THR A 185 -17.96 10.07 -12.24
C THR A 185 -19.41 9.59 -12.29
N ASP A 186 -19.65 8.37 -12.78
CA ASP A 186 -20.99 7.79 -12.86
C ASP A 186 -21.52 7.41 -11.48
N LYS A 187 -22.66 7.99 -11.09
CA LYS A 187 -23.34 7.67 -9.82
C LYS A 187 -23.77 6.20 -9.71
N GLY A 188 -23.96 5.53 -10.83
CA GLY A 188 -24.28 4.11 -10.89
C GLY A 188 -23.20 3.21 -10.31
N LEU A 189 -21.95 3.68 -10.25
CA LEU A 189 -20.85 2.99 -9.57
C LEU A 189 -21.02 2.86 -8.05
N GLN A 190 -21.87 3.67 -7.44
CA GLN A 190 -22.06 3.71 -5.98
C GLN A 190 -20.74 3.98 -5.22
N ASP A 191 -19.89 4.82 -5.80
CA ASP A 191 -18.58 5.22 -5.27
C ASP A 191 -18.47 6.73 -5.19
N PRO A 192 -19.07 7.34 -4.15
CA PRO A 192 -19.10 8.80 -4.04
C PRO A 192 -17.72 9.42 -3.83
N ALA A 193 -16.77 8.68 -3.23
CA ALA A 193 -15.41 9.16 -3.02
C ALA A 193 -14.67 9.30 -4.35
N ASN A 194 -14.74 8.29 -5.21
CA ASN A 194 -14.17 8.30 -6.55
C ASN A 194 -14.83 9.38 -7.43
N ALA A 195 -16.15 9.47 -7.38
CA ALA A 195 -16.89 10.51 -8.12
C ALA A 195 -16.52 11.93 -7.66
N ALA A 196 -16.28 12.15 -6.36
CA ALA A 196 -15.82 13.44 -5.83
C ALA A 196 -14.36 13.74 -6.23
N GLU A 197 -13.50 12.72 -6.27
CA GLU A 197 -12.09 12.88 -6.67
C GLU A 197 -11.96 13.30 -8.13
N TYR A 198 -12.64 12.60 -9.04
CA TYR A 198 -12.61 12.92 -10.48
C TYR A 198 -13.56 14.06 -10.88
N GLY A 199 -14.56 14.37 -10.08
CA GLY A 199 -15.47 15.52 -10.27
C GLY A 199 -14.80 16.90 -10.11
N LYS A 200 -13.54 16.95 -9.64
CA LYS A 200 -12.71 18.18 -9.63
C LYS A 200 -12.27 18.60 -11.03
N PHE A 201 -12.41 17.72 -12.01
CA PHE A 201 -12.02 17.93 -13.39
C PHE A 201 -13.24 18.13 -14.28
N GLU A 202 -13.13 18.99 -15.26
CA GLU A 202 -14.08 19.03 -16.36
C GLU A 202 -13.95 17.75 -17.18
N LYS A 203 -14.98 17.41 -17.96
CA LYS A 203 -14.92 16.26 -18.87
C LYS A 203 -13.69 16.39 -19.79
N PRO A 204 -12.78 15.41 -19.84
CA PRO A 204 -11.64 15.45 -20.72
C PRO A 204 -12.05 15.54 -22.19
N VAL A 205 -11.17 16.08 -23.02
CA VAL A 205 -11.39 16.22 -24.46
C VAL A 205 -10.33 15.45 -25.23
N ALA A 206 -10.74 14.51 -26.05
CA ALA A 206 -9.87 13.88 -27.03
C ALA A 206 -9.62 14.88 -28.17
N GLU A 207 -8.49 15.58 -28.13
CA GLU A 207 -8.10 16.56 -29.16
C GLU A 207 -7.74 15.86 -30.48
N SER A 208 -7.24 14.65 -30.39
CA SER A 208 -6.96 13.74 -31.49
C SER A 208 -7.02 12.29 -31.01
N LYS A 209 -6.71 11.33 -31.89
CA LYS A 209 -6.61 9.90 -31.50
C LYS A 209 -5.60 9.68 -30.35
N TYR A 210 -4.53 10.49 -30.29
CA TYR A 210 -3.45 10.31 -29.33
C TYR A 210 -3.23 11.47 -28.35
N ILE A 211 -3.95 12.57 -28.48
CA ILE A 211 -3.83 13.70 -27.54
C ILE A 211 -5.15 13.88 -26.80
N VAL A 212 -5.06 13.89 -25.46
CA VAL A 212 -6.18 14.21 -24.58
C VAL A 212 -5.81 15.38 -23.69
N SER A 213 -6.77 16.27 -23.45
CA SER A 213 -6.65 17.36 -22.48
C SER A 213 -7.73 17.26 -21.40
N VAL A 214 -7.39 17.77 -20.22
CA VAL A 214 -8.33 17.91 -19.11
C VAL A 214 -8.10 19.24 -18.40
N LYS A 215 -9.19 19.87 -17.97
CA LYS A 215 -9.15 21.09 -17.19
C LYS A 215 -9.66 20.85 -15.79
N THR A 216 -9.05 21.50 -14.81
CA THR A 216 -9.46 21.43 -13.40
C THR A 216 -10.01 22.79 -12.94
N ASN A 217 -11.00 22.74 -12.06
CA ASN A 217 -11.68 23.93 -11.54
C ASN A 217 -10.87 24.64 -10.44
N THR A 218 -9.80 24.01 -9.94
CA THR A 218 -8.96 24.54 -8.86
C THR A 218 -7.50 24.27 -9.14
N THR A 219 -6.64 25.24 -8.86
CA THR A 219 -5.19 25.04 -8.95
C THR A 219 -4.71 24.23 -7.75
N SER A 220 -4.22 23.01 -8.04
CA SER A 220 -3.58 22.14 -7.06
C SER A 220 -2.57 21.22 -7.73
N TRP A 221 -1.38 21.11 -7.15
CA TRP A 221 -0.37 20.16 -7.64
C TRP A 221 -0.86 18.69 -7.52
N LEU A 222 -1.76 18.40 -6.56
CA LEU A 222 -2.39 17.09 -6.41
C LEU A 222 -3.30 16.74 -7.60
N ASN A 223 -3.89 17.73 -8.27
CA ASN A 223 -4.75 17.45 -9.41
C ASN A 223 -3.98 16.80 -10.56
N PHE A 224 -2.74 17.28 -10.84
CA PHE A 224 -1.91 16.62 -11.85
C PHE A 224 -1.54 15.19 -11.42
N TYR A 225 -1.17 14.99 -10.17
CA TYR A 225 -0.87 13.66 -9.62
C TYR A 225 -2.07 12.72 -9.73
N THR A 226 -3.25 13.15 -9.29
CA THR A 226 -4.49 12.37 -9.36
C THR A 226 -4.85 11.98 -10.78
N PHE A 227 -4.86 12.95 -11.70
CA PHE A 227 -5.30 12.67 -13.08
C PHE A 227 -4.28 11.82 -13.85
N SER A 228 -2.99 12.10 -13.70
CA SER A 228 -1.94 11.31 -14.36
C SER A 228 -1.85 9.86 -13.84
N GLY A 229 -2.22 9.63 -12.58
CA GLY A 229 -2.30 8.31 -11.95
C GLY A 229 -3.63 7.57 -12.15
N MET A 230 -4.58 8.16 -12.87
CA MET A 230 -5.86 7.51 -13.18
C MET A 230 -5.63 6.24 -14.01
N ILE A 231 -6.08 5.11 -13.49
CA ILE A 231 -6.08 3.84 -14.23
C ILE A 231 -7.04 3.95 -15.40
N ILE A 232 -6.54 3.70 -16.61
CA ILE A 232 -7.33 3.86 -17.85
C ILE A 232 -8.08 2.57 -18.17
N LEU A 233 -9.31 2.71 -18.67
CA LEU A 233 -10.25 1.64 -18.99
C LEU A 233 -10.68 1.71 -20.47
N PRO A 234 -11.05 0.57 -21.10
CA PRO A 234 -11.30 0.48 -22.52
C PRO A 234 -12.65 1.11 -22.94
N SER A 235 -12.62 2.20 -23.70
CA SER A 235 -13.78 2.91 -24.21
C SER A 235 -14.68 2.03 -25.08
N HIS A 236 -14.09 1.13 -25.87
CA HIS A 236 -14.82 0.21 -26.75
C HIS A 236 -15.69 -0.80 -25.97
N VAL A 237 -15.38 -1.05 -24.68
CA VAL A 237 -16.23 -1.84 -23.77
C VAL A 237 -17.17 -0.93 -22.98
N LEU A 238 -16.65 0.17 -22.40
CA LEU A 238 -17.41 1.08 -21.55
C LEU A 238 -18.59 1.75 -22.27
N LYS A 239 -18.57 1.89 -23.60
CA LYS A 239 -19.72 2.37 -24.36
C LYS A 239 -21.00 1.56 -24.16
N ASN A 240 -20.88 0.30 -23.71
CA ASN A 240 -21.98 -0.62 -23.45
C ASN A 240 -22.13 -0.99 -21.97
N VAL A 241 -21.30 -0.44 -21.06
CA VAL A 241 -21.28 -0.78 -19.64
C VAL A 241 -21.23 0.51 -18.83
N ASP A 242 -22.37 0.92 -18.30
CA ASP A 242 -22.47 2.01 -17.34
C ASP A 242 -22.10 1.55 -15.92
N GLY A 243 -22.03 2.49 -14.98
CA GLY A 243 -21.65 2.19 -13.60
C GLY A 243 -22.57 1.18 -12.91
N ALA A 244 -23.87 1.22 -13.16
CA ALA A 244 -24.83 0.29 -12.56
C ALA A 244 -24.67 -1.13 -13.13
N ALA A 245 -24.50 -1.26 -14.44
CA ALA A 245 -24.19 -2.53 -15.09
C ALA A 245 -22.86 -3.10 -14.60
N TYR A 246 -21.84 -2.25 -14.44
CA TYR A 246 -20.55 -2.66 -13.92
C TYR A 246 -20.65 -3.24 -12.49
N VAL A 247 -21.31 -2.53 -11.58
CA VAL A 247 -21.50 -2.98 -10.19
C VAL A 247 -22.29 -4.29 -10.13
N ARG A 248 -23.25 -4.48 -11.03
CA ARG A 248 -24.06 -5.72 -11.09
C ARG A 248 -23.28 -6.91 -11.67
N ASP A 249 -22.53 -6.71 -12.76
CA ASP A 249 -22.07 -7.81 -13.62
C ASP A 249 -20.56 -8.08 -13.51
N TYR A 250 -19.73 -7.11 -12.95
CA TYR A 250 -18.27 -7.19 -12.95
C TYR A 250 -17.66 -7.46 -11.57
N ASN A 251 -18.38 -8.11 -10.67
CA ASN A 251 -17.86 -8.47 -9.33
C ASN A 251 -16.62 -9.37 -9.38
N PHE A 252 -16.54 -10.23 -10.40
CA PHE A 252 -15.46 -11.21 -10.60
C PHE A 252 -15.11 -11.34 -12.09
N LYS A 253 -15.29 -10.29 -12.83
CA LYS A 253 -14.97 -10.21 -14.24
C LYS A 253 -14.13 -8.97 -14.50
N PHE A 254 -13.03 -9.14 -15.19
CA PHE A 254 -12.15 -8.03 -15.54
C PHE A 254 -12.52 -7.46 -16.91
N LEU A 255 -12.40 -6.14 -17.05
CA LEU A 255 -12.34 -5.49 -18.35
C LEU A 255 -10.99 -5.82 -19.02
N PRO A 256 -10.85 -5.74 -20.34
CA PRO A 256 -9.54 -5.78 -20.98
C PRO A 256 -8.57 -4.82 -20.30
N GLY A 257 -7.38 -5.29 -19.93
CA GLY A 257 -6.35 -4.50 -19.30
C GLY A 257 -5.20 -4.19 -20.24
N THR A 258 -4.43 -3.16 -19.95
CA THR A 258 -3.21 -2.81 -20.69
C THR A 258 -1.97 -3.44 -20.08
N GLY A 259 -2.04 -3.83 -18.80
CA GLY A 259 -0.90 -4.28 -17.99
C GLY A 259 -0.32 -5.64 -18.38
N PRO A 260 0.81 -6.00 -17.72
CA PRO A 260 1.57 -7.22 -18.02
C PRO A 260 0.87 -8.52 -17.58
N TYR A 261 -0.18 -8.44 -16.80
CA TYR A 261 -0.93 -9.60 -16.31
C TYR A 261 -2.41 -9.54 -16.69
N ILE A 262 -3.04 -10.71 -16.63
CA ILE A 262 -4.47 -10.90 -16.88
C ILE A 262 -5.05 -11.83 -15.83
N VAL A 263 -6.35 -11.66 -15.53
CA VAL A 263 -7.14 -12.58 -14.72
C VAL A 263 -8.32 -13.08 -15.55
N ASN A 264 -8.33 -14.39 -15.86
CA ASN A 264 -9.46 -15.01 -16.54
C ASN A 264 -10.51 -15.46 -15.52
N GLU A 265 -11.76 -15.59 -15.91
CA GLU A 265 -12.83 -16.06 -15.01
C GLU A 265 -12.53 -17.45 -14.42
N ALA A 266 -11.89 -18.34 -15.21
CA ALA A 266 -11.46 -19.68 -14.76
C ALA A 266 -10.38 -19.65 -13.68
N ASP A 267 -9.62 -18.55 -13.57
CA ASP A 267 -8.57 -18.35 -12.57
C ASP A 267 -9.12 -17.86 -11.22
N ILE A 268 -10.43 -17.61 -11.13
CA ILE A 268 -11.08 -17.10 -9.93
C ILE A 268 -11.86 -18.23 -9.25
N LYS A 269 -11.40 -18.67 -8.09
CA LYS A 269 -12.13 -19.57 -7.20
C LYS A 269 -12.69 -18.72 -6.04
N LYS A 270 -13.95 -18.28 -6.21
CA LYS A 270 -14.61 -17.32 -5.30
C LYS A 270 -14.46 -17.73 -3.83
N GLY A 271 -14.00 -16.81 -3.01
CA GLY A 271 -13.75 -17.01 -1.59
C GLY A 271 -12.52 -17.89 -1.25
N GLN A 272 -11.78 -18.40 -2.24
CA GLN A 272 -10.67 -19.33 -2.04
C GLN A 272 -9.35 -18.82 -2.61
N SER A 273 -9.32 -18.46 -3.89
CA SER A 273 -8.07 -18.01 -4.54
C SER A 273 -8.32 -17.29 -5.85
N VAL A 274 -7.33 -16.49 -6.25
CA VAL A 274 -7.24 -15.89 -7.59
C VAL A 274 -5.83 -16.10 -8.13
N SER A 275 -5.71 -16.47 -9.41
CA SER A 275 -4.46 -16.55 -10.14
C SER A 275 -4.38 -15.42 -11.16
N VAL A 276 -3.30 -14.65 -11.08
CA VAL A 276 -2.99 -13.54 -11.98
C VAL A 276 -1.89 -14.02 -12.90
N ARG A 277 -2.14 -14.09 -14.23
CA ARG A 277 -1.23 -14.73 -15.20
C ARG A 277 -0.52 -13.71 -16.04
N ARG A 278 0.79 -13.87 -16.23
CA ARG A 278 1.59 -13.02 -17.09
C ARG A 278 1.20 -13.19 -18.56
N ARG A 279 1.00 -12.07 -19.25
CA ARG A 279 0.73 -12.01 -20.67
C ARG A 279 2.03 -12.24 -21.46
N LYS A 280 1.93 -12.93 -22.61
CA LYS A 280 3.04 -13.10 -23.55
C LYS A 280 3.07 -11.99 -24.62
N ASP A 281 1.96 -11.31 -24.78
CA ASP A 281 1.69 -10.27 -25.79
C ASP A 281 1.65 -8.86 -25.17
N TYR A 282 2.23 -8.68 -23.99
CA TYR A 282 2.25 -7.38 -23.33
C TYR A 282 3.02 -6.36 -24.17
N TRP A 283 2.34 -5.28 -24.54
CA TRP A 283 2.89 -4.22 -25.41
C TRP A 283 4.14 -3.55 -24.82
N GLY A 284 4.22 -3.44 -23.49
CA GLY A 284 5.33 -2.83 -22.75
C GLY A 284 6.47 -3.78 -22.37
N GLU A 285 6.50 -5.04 -22.88
CA GLU A 285 7.46 -6.07 -22.44
C GLU A 285 8.93 -5.63 -22.57
N LYS A 286 9.27 -4.88 -23.62
CA LYS A 286 10.64 -4.42 -23.90
C LYS A 286 10.93 -2.99 -23.41
N MET A 287 9.98 -2.35 -22.75
CA MET A 287 10.12 -0.97 -22.30
C MET A 287 10.98 -0.85 -21.03
N ARG A 288 11.63 0.30 -20.87
CA ARG A 288 12.52 0.59 -19.73
C ARG A 288 11.84 0.38 -18.37
N TRP A 289 10.60 0.80 -18.21
CA TRP A 289 9.87 0.62 -16.94
C TRP A 289 9.57 -0.84 -16.59
N ASN A 290 9.56 -1.75 -17.60
CA ASN A 290 9.30 -3.17 -17.38
C ASN A 290 10.59 -4.01 -17.27
N ALA A 291 11.76 -3.41 -17.52
CA ALA A 291 13.03 -4.14 -17.46
C ALA A 291 13.25 -4.73 -16.06
N GLY A 292 13.32 -6.06 -15.96
CA GLY A 292 13.48 -6.78 -14.70
C GLY A 292 12.26 -6.80 -13.80
N LEU A 293 11.09 -6.35 -14.26
CA LEU A 293 9.81 -6.46 -13.56
C LEU A 293 8.93 -7.55 -14.14
N ASN A 294 7.85 -7.90 -13.41
CA ASN A 294 6.79 -8.81 -13.84
C ASN A 294 7.33 -10.19 -14.28
N ASN A 295 8.12 -10.81 -13.38
CA ASN A 295 8.94 -11.96 -13.75
C ASN A 295 8.22 -13.30 -13.59
N PHE A 296 7.23 -13.43 -12.70
CA PHE A 296 6.50 -14.68 -12.49
C PHE A 296 5.50 -14.93 -13.62
N ASP A 297 5.35 -16.21 -14.03
CA ASP A 297 4.30 -16.60 -14.97
C ASP A 297 2.92 -16.54 -14.34
N GLU A 298 2.86 -16.81 -13.02
CA GLU A 298 1.63 -16.76 -12.24
C GLU A 298 1.91 -16.17 -10.86
N PHE A 299 1.07 -15.24 -10.47
CA PHE A 299 0.94 -14.78 -9.10
C PHE A 299 -0.37 -15.32 -8.52
N ARG A 300 -0.28 -16.14 -7.47
CA ARG A 300 -1.45 -16.78 -6.85
C ARG A 300 -1.70 -16.24 -5.46
N ILE A 301 -2.90 -15.69 -5.25
CA ILE A 301 -3.39 -15.24 -3.95
C ILE A 301 -4.36 -16.29 -3.41
N VAL A 302 -4.09 -16.81 -2.21
CA VAL A 302 -4.92 -17.79 -1.50
C VAL A 302 -5.62 -17.10 -0.33
N THR A 303 -6.91 -17.30 -0.16
CA THR A 303 -7.65 -16.72 0.96
C THR A 303 -7.50 -17.59 2.20
N VAL A 304 -6.92 -17.02 3.26
CA VAL A 304 -6.78 -17.68 4.56
C VAL A 304 -7.14 -16.67 5.64
N ARG A 305 -8.30 -16.85 6.27
CA ARG A 305 -8.82 -15.88 7.27
C ARG A 305 -8.03 -15.87 8.57
N ASP A 306 -7.52 -17.03 8.98
CA ASP A 306 -6.72 -17.15 10.19
C ASP A 306 -5.23 -16.93 9.87
N PRO A 307 -4.58 -15.85 10.36
CA PRO A 307 -3.16 -15.60 10.13
C PRO A 307 -2.24 -16.71 10.68
N ASN A 308 -2.65 -17.41 11.76
CA ASN A 308 -1.83 -18.49 12.30
C ASN A 308 -1.85 -19.69 11.34
N LEU A 309 -3.02 -20.00 10.74
CA LEU A 309 -3.10 -21.02 9.69
C LEU A 309 -2.26 -20.62 8.47
N ALA A 310 -2.32 -19.37 8.05
CA ALA A 310 -1.50 -18.87 6.93
C ALA A 310 0.00 -19.00 7.23
N PHE A 311 0.42 -18.75 8.46
CA PHE A 311 1.81 -18.96 8.87
C PHE A 311 2.23 -20.44 8.85
N GLU A 312 1.36 -21.36 9.28
CA GLU A 312 1.62 -22.81 9.17
C GLU A 312 1.71 -23.27 7.69
N MET A 313 0.85 -22.73 6.81
CA MET A 313 0.93 -22.99 5.36
C MET A 313 2.26 -22.46 4.78
N PHE A 314 2.71 -21.28 5.22
CA PHE A 314 4.02 -20.76 4.84
C PHE A 314 5.16 -21.71 5.30
N LYS A 315 5.15 -22.17 6.54
CA LYS A 315 6.17 -23.13 7.07
C LYS A 315 6.20 -24.45 6.29
N LYS A 316 5.07 -24.88 5.73
CA LYS A 316 4.98 -26.09 4.89
C LYS A 316 5.42 -25.87 3.44
N GLY A 317 5.59 -24.60 2.99
CA GLY A 317 5.93 -24.28 1.60
C GLY A 317 4.71 -24.13 0.67
N ASP A 318 3.49 -24.12 1.20
CA ASP A 318 2.28 -23.82 0.43
C ASP A 318 2.22 -22.35 0.02
N LEU A 319 2.85 -21.47 0.80
CA LEU A 319 3.06 -20.06 0.55
C LEU A 319 4.55 -19.77 0.41
N ASP A 320 4.91 -18.83 -0.44
CA ASP A 320 6.29 -18.48 -0.74
C ASP A 320 6.83 -17.33 0.11
N PHE A 321 5.93 -16.52 0.63
CA PHE A 321 6.22 -15.29 1.35
C PHE A 321 5.23 -15.10 2.50
N TYR A 322 5.71 -14.52 3.62
CA TYR A 322 4.87 -14.12 4.72
C TYR A 322 5.39 -12.82 5.37
N PHE A 323 4.48 -11.88 5.59
CA PHE A 323 4.78 -10.65 6.31
C PHE A 323 4.52 -10.82 7.81
N ILE A 324 5.50 -10.48 8.64
CA ILE A 324 5.40 -10.61 10.10
C ILE A 324 4.98 -9.26 10.69
N ASN A 325 3.71 -9.10 10.96
CA ASN A 325 3.19 -7.86 11.53
C ASN A 325 3.61 -7.67 13.00
N ARG A 326 3.48 -8.70 13.83
CA ARG A 326 3.72 -8.61 15.28
C ARG A 326 5.19 -8.82 15.62
N SER A 327 5.73 -7.95 16.49
CA SER A 327 7.10 -8.07 17.01
C SER A 327 7.33 -9.38 17.76
N ARG A 328 6.35 -9.83 18.54
CA ARG A 328 6.41 -11.11 19.24
C ARG A 328 6.69 -12.28 18.28
N ASP A 329 5.94 -12.36 17.19
CA ASP A 329 6.09 -13.46 16.22
C ASP A 329 7.47 -13.40 15.56
N TRP A 330 7.98 -12.18 15.28
CA TRP A 330 9.33 -11.99 14.76
C TRP A 330 10.42 -12.50 15.70
N VAL A 331 10.28 -12.23 17.00
CA VAL A 331 11.31 -12.55 18.00
C VAL A 331 11.20 -13.98 18.50
N GLN A 332 9.97 -14.51 18.67
CA GLN A 332 9.74 -15.77 19.37
C GLN A 332 9.34 -16.95 18.45
N GLU A 333 8.72 -16.69 17.28
CA GLU A 333 8.14 -17.76 16.47
C GLU A 333 9.00 -18.15 15.24
N LEU A 334 10.13 -17.49 15.04
CA LEU A 334 11.00 -17.71 13.88
C LEU A 334 12.28 -18.50 14.21
N ASP A 335 12.22 -19.38 15.22
CA ASP A 335 13.31 -20.27 15.59
C ASP A 335 12.92 -21.74 15.34
N PHE A 336 12.81 -22.12 14.06
CA PHE A 336 12.51 -23.48 13.64
C PHE A 336 13.48 -23.95 12.55
N ASP A 337 13.56 -25.28 12.32
CA ASP A 337 14.55 -25.93 11.47
C ASP A 337 14.79 -25.24 10.12
N ALA A 338 13.74 -24.94 9.36
CA ALA A 338 13.88 -24.33 8.04
C ALA A 338 14.54 -22.94 8.09
N VAL A 339 14.33 -22.17 9.16
CA VAL A 339 15.00 -20.88 9.38
C VAL A 339 16.45 -21.09 9.80
N GLN A 340 16.71 -21.98 10.77
CA GLN A 340 18.05 -22.28 11.26
C GLN A 340 18.96 -22.86 10.17
N ARG A 341 18.39 -23.60 9.24
CA ARG A 341 19.09 -24.17 8.07
C ARG A 341 19.21 -23.18 6.91
N GLY A 342 18.64 -22.01 7.00
CA GLY A 342 18.65 -21.01 5.92
C GLY A 342 17.78 -21.35 4.72
N LEU A 343 16.86 -22.32 4.85
CA LEU A 343 15.85 -22.64 3.82
C LEU A 343 14.83 -21.51 3.69
N ILE A 344 14.59 -20.81 4.79
CA ILE A 344 13.77 -19.59 4.88
C ILE A 344 14.69 -18.43 5.26
N ARG A 345 14.57 -17.32 4.54
CA ARG A 345 15.27 -16.07 4.85
C ARG A 345 14.40 -15.17 5.70
N LYS A 346 14.99 -14.55 6.72
CA LYS A 346 14.41 -13.46 7.52
C LYS A 346 14.98 -12.14 7.04
N ARG A 347 14.13 -11.13 6.85
CA ARG A 347 14.58 -9.77 6.48
C ARG A 347 13.83 -8.71 7.26
N LYS A 348 14.57 -7.75 7.81
CA LYS A 348 14.10 -6.43 8.21
C LYS A 348 14.54 -5.44 7.14
N VAL A 349 13.61 -4.94 6.36
CA VAL A 349 13.90 -3.99 5.29
C VAL A 349 13.63 -2.57 5.78
N PHE A 350 14.70 -1.78 5.89
CA PHE A 350 14.66 -0.38 6.30
C PHE A 350 14.60 0.51 5.06
N ASN A 351 13.42 0.98 4.72
CA ASN A 351 13.21 1.88 3.60
C ASN A 351 12.40 3.12 4.00
N ALA A 352 12.13 4.01 3.05
CA ALA A 352 11.38 5.24 3.26
C ALA A 352 9.88 5.07 3.00
N MET A 353 9.32 3.88 3.31
CA MET A 353 7.88 3.67 3.25
C MET A 353 7.18 4.64 4.20
N PRO A 354 6.15 5.37 3.74
CA PRO A 354 5.43 6.27 4.62
C PRO A 354 4.76 5.53 5.78
N HIS A 355 5.02 5.97 7.00
CA HIS A 355 4.33 5.49 8.19
C HIS A 355 3.14 6.40 8.47
N GLY A 356 2.00 5.80 8.77
CA GLY A 356 0.85 6.53 9.27
C GLY A 356 1.03 6.91 10.74
N ILE A 357 -0.03 7.40 11.35
CA ILE A 357 -0.08 7.64 12.78
C ILE A 357 -0.90 6.56 13.47
N GLN A 358 -0.50 6.23 14.69
CA GLN A 358 -1.24 5.36 15.59
C GLN A 358 -1.20 5.98 16.99
N GLY A 359 -2.34 5.95 17.69
CA GLY A 359 -2.39 6.48 19.04
C GLY A 359 -3.80 6.69 19.57
N PHE A 360 -3.90 7.44 20.64
CA PHE A 360 -5.15 7.70 21.32
C PHE A 360 -5.63 9.11 20.97
N ALA A 361 -6.64 9.22 20.12
CA ALA A 361 -7.20 10.49 19.66
C ALA A 361 -8.18 11.05 20.70
N PHE A 362 -8.09 12.36 20.97
CA PHE A 362 -9.00 13.08 21.84
C PHE A 362 -10.10 13.79 21.05
N ASN A 363 -11.32 13.76 21.52
CA ASN A 363 -12.38 14.64 21.03
C ASN A 363 -12.31 15.99 21.76
N THR A 364 -11.58 16.94 21.20
CA THR A 364 -11.31 18.24 21.84
C THR A 364 -12.53 19.16 21.91
N ARG A 365 -13.68 18.76 21.37
CA ARG A 365 -14.98 19.44 21.53
C ARG A 365 -15.60 19.18 22.90
N ARG A 366 -15.04 18.24 23.67
CA ARG A 366 -15.53 17.81 24.96
C ARG A 366 -14.53 18.10 26.08
N ALA A 367 -14.98 18.65 27.19
CA ALA A 367 -14.19 18.70 28.42
C ALA A 367 -13.90 17.25 28.89
N PRO A 368 -12.70 16.96 29.41
CA PRO A 368 -11.63 17.92 29.71
C PRO A 368 -10.62 18.10 28.56
N PHE A 369 -10.86 17.57 27.36
CA PHE A 369 -9.92 17.57 26.26
C PHE A 369 -9.85 18.86 25.43
N ASP A 370 -10.72 19.84 25.75
CA ASP A 370 -10.63 21.21 25.26
C ASP A 370 -9.40 21.96 25.82
N ASP A 371 -8.87 21.51 26.97
CA ASP A 371 -7.65 22.06 27.57
C ASP A 371 -6.40 21.31 27.11
N VAL A 372 -5.48 22.00 26.42
CA VAL A 372 -4.23 21.43 25.94
C VAL A 372 -3.32 20.88 27.03
N ARG A 373 -3.39 21.47 28.25
CA ARG A 373 -2.62 21.01 29.41
C ARG A 373 -3.04 19.62 29.85
N VAL A 374 -4.36 19.33 29.78
CA VAL A 374 -4.88 17.98 30.06
C VAL A 374 -4.38 16.98 28.99
N ARG A 375 -4.47 17.33 27.71
CA ARG A 375 -4.00 16.46 26.63
C ARG A 375 -2.51 16.17 26.75
N LYS A 376 -1.69 17.20 27.03
CA LYS A 376 -0.26 17.04 27.28
C LYS A 376 0.03 16.18 28.50
N ALA A 377 -0.71 16.36 29.60
CA ALA A 377 -0.56 15.54 30.79
C ALA A 377 -0.86 14.06 30.52
N LEU A 378 -1.94 13.77 29.77
CA LEU A 378 -2.26 12.40 29.36
C LEU A 378 -1.18 11.79 28.46
N THR A 379 -0.53 12.58 27.61
CA THR A 379 0.62 12.13 26.82
C THR A 379 1.83 11.79 27.69
N LEU A 380 2.13 12.60 28.71
CA LEU A 380 3.25 12.35 29.63
C LEU A 380 2.97 11.20 30.62
N LEU A 381 1.74 10.73 30.72
CA LEU A 381 1.37 9.55 31.52
C LEU A 381 1.41 8.23 30.74
N GLU A 382 1.73 8.25 29.45
CA GLU A 382 1.98 7.03 28.69
C GLU A 382 3.42 6.56 28.88
N ASN A 383 3.60 5.42 29.58
CA ASN A 383 4.93 4.80 29.73
C ASN A 383 5.31 3.99 28.49
N ARG A 384 5.49 4.72 27.39
CA ARG A 384 5.75 4.17 26.07
C ARG A 384 7.06 3.40 26.03
N GLU A 385 8.10 3.89 26.72
CA GLU A 385 9.41 3.23 26.79
C GLU A 385 9.30 1.83 27.42
N LEU A 386 8.52 1.70 28.49
CA LEU A 386 8.27 0.40 29.13
C LEU A 386 7.55 -0.56 28.18
N MET A 387 6.54 -0.07 27.45
CA MET A 387 5.81 -0.87 26.47
C MET A 387 6.71 -1.32 25.33
N LEU A 388 7.53 -0.42 24.78
CA LEU A 388 8.48 -0.73 23.72
C LEU A 388 9.48 -1.80 24.13
N GLU A 389 10.01 -1.72 25.34
CA GLU A 389 10.97 -2.70 25.86
C GLU A 389 10.29 -4.04 26.18
N LYS A 390 9.25 -4.03 27.03
CA LYS A 390 8.70 -5.26 27.63
C LYS A 390 7.67 -5.97 26.77
N LEU A 391 6.85 -5.22 26.01
CA LEU A 391 5.79 -5.81 25.19
C LEU A 391 6.21 -5.97 23.73
N PHE A 392 7.05 -5.06 23.22
CA PHE A 392 7.37 -4.99 21.80
C PHE A 392 8.84 -5.30 21.48
N PHE A 393 9.63 -5.76 22.45
CA PHE A 393 11.00 -6.27 22.26
C PHE A 393 11.94 -5.25 21.59
N ASN A 394 11.68 -3.95 21.74
CA ASN A 394 12.38 -2.85 21.07
C ASN A 394 12.29 -2.91 19.52
N GLU A 395 11.27 -3.58 18.99
CA GLU A 395 11.04 -3.71 17.54
C GLU A 395 10.31 -2.53 16.91
N TYR A 396 9.90 -1.54 17.71
CA TYR A 396 9.25 -0.31 17.27
C TYR A 396 9.99 0.91 17.81
N LEU A 397 9.80 2.05 17.13
CA LEU A 397 10.28 3.34 17.56
C LEU A 397 9.11 4.23 18.04
N PRO A 398 9.34 5.13 19.01
CA PRO A 398 8.32 6.06 19.47
C PRO A 398 7.93 7.05 18.38
N GLN A 399 6.65 7.31 18.21
CA GLN A 399 6.16 8.41 17.37
C GLN A 399 6.26 9.74 18.12
N ASN A 400 6.95 10.71 17.52
CA ASN A 400 7.02 12.11 18.00
C ASN A 400 6.64 13.09 16.88
N SER A 401 6.04 12.58 15.81
CA SER A 401 5.67 13.29 14.60
C SER A 401 4.47 12.64 13.95
N TYR A 402 3.65 13.41 13.27
CA TYR A 402 2.58 12.89 12.41
C TYR A 402 3.12 12.33 11.09
N PHE A 403 4.41 12.57 10.80
CA PHE A 403 5.12 12.08 9.61
C PHE A 403 6.37 11.28 9.97
N SER A 404 6.32 10.54 11.08
CA SER A 404 7.45 9.80 11.66
C SER A 404 8.22 8.98 10.62
N GLY A 405 9.57 9.11 10.66
CA GLY A 405 10.48 8.38 9.80
C GLY A 405 10.53 8.87 8.34
N SER A 406 9.85 9.97 8.00
CA SER A 406 9.83 10.55 6.66
C SER A 406 10.60 11.86 6.58
N VAL A 407 10.83 12.35 5.34
CA VAL A 407 11.43 13.67 5.09
C VAL A 407 10.54 14.84 5.59
N TYR A 408 9.30 14.57 5.89
CA TYR A 408 8.30 15.53 6.35
C TYR A 408 8.28 15.70 7.88
N GLU A 409 8.97 14.82 8.62
CA GLU A 409 9.10 14.92 10.07
C GLU A 409 9.82 16.22 10.44
N ASN A 410 9.25 16.97 11.39
CA ASN A 410 9.93 18.12 11.97
C ASN A 410 10.94 17.64 13.02
N PRO A 411 12.25 17.86 12.80
CA PRO A 411 13.28 17.37 13.71
C PRO A 411 13.25 18.06 15.09
N ASN A 412 12.53 19.19 15.20
CA ASN A 412 12.42 19.97 16.44
C ASN A 412 11.20 19.59 17.28
N ASN A 413 10.39 18.61 16.87
CA ASN A 413 9.25 18.14 17.67
C ASN A 413 9.68 17.68 19.05
N PRO A 414 8.89 17.95 20.10
CA PRO A 414 9.20 17.51 21.44
C PRO A 414 9.20 15.98 21.52
N LYS A 415 10.20 15.44 22.20
CA LYS A 415 10.23 14.01 22.56
C LYS A 415 9.53 13.86 23.89
N ASN A 416 8.27 13.44 23.85
CA ASN A 416 7.47 13.23 25.06
C ASN A 416 7.92 11.92 25.73
N THR A 417 8.50 12.03 26.92
CA THR A 417 8.87 10.89 27.76
C THR A 417 7.90 10.77 28.94
N PHE A 418 7.83 9.58 29.54
CA PHE A 418 7.00 9.34 30.71
C PHE A 418 7.42 10.21 31.88
N ASP A 419 6.56 11.16 32.28
CA ASP A 419 6.82 12.08 33.42
C ASP A 419 5.52 12.33 34.22
N PRO A 420 5.17 11.46 35.18
CA PRO A 420 3.98 11.62 35.98
C PRO A 420 3.98 12.90 36.83
N GLN A 421 5.16 13.42 37.22
CA GLN A 421 5.22 14.63 38.06
C GLN A 421 4.86 15.88 37.23
N ALA A 422 5.45 16.00 36.03
CA ALA A 422 5.07 17.06 35.10
C ALA A 422 3.59 16.96 34.68
N ALA A 423 3.07 15.76 34.49
CA ALA A 423 1.67 15.53 34.18
C ALA A 423 0.73 16.02 35.30
N LEU A 424 1.00 15.64 36.55
CA LEU A 424 0.21 16.07 37.70
C LEU A 424 0.26 17.58 37.90
N LYS A 425 1.39 18.23 37.64
CA LYS A 425 1.50 19.69 37.67
C LYS A 425 0.59 20.32 36.60
N LEU A 426 0.61 19.85 35.37
CA LEU A 426 -0.26 20.35 34.29
C LEU A 426 -1.74 20.15 34.62
N LEU A 427 -2.11 19.01 35.20
CA LEU A 427 -3.48 18.73 35.63
C LEU A 427 -3.92 19.67 36.74
N ALA A 428 -3.05 19.95 37.71
CA ALA A 428 -3.34 20.92 38.81
C ALA A 428 -3.53 22.34 38.24
N GLU A 429 -2.69 22.77 37.30
CA GLU A 429 -2.83 24.05 36.61
C GLU A 429 -4.13 24.14 35.79
N ALA A 430 -4.62 23.00 35.28
CA ALA A 430 -5.92 22.89 34.60
C ALA A 430 -7.11 22.80 35.58
N GLY A 431 -6.85 22.80 36.90
CA GLY A 431 -7.87 22.77 37.94
C GLY A 431 -8.22 21.39 38.49
N TRP A 432 -7.50 20.31 38.04
CA TRP A 432 -7.64 18.95 38.54
C TRP A 432 -6.63 18.69 39.65
N LYS A 433 -6.86 19.22 40.85
CA LYS A 433 -5.90 19.19 41.97
C LYS A 433 -6.43 18.51 43.23
N ASP A 434 -7.75 18.48 43.40
CA ASP A 434 -8.37 17.86 44.57
C ASP A 434 -8.54 16.35 44.31
N ARG A 435 -8.72 15.59 45.41
CA ARG A 435 -8.96 14.13 45.28
C ARG A 435 -10.19 13.73 46.05
N ASP A 436 -10.97 12.81 45.50
CA ASP A 436 -12.09 12.18 46.18
C ASP A 436 -11.65 11.08 47.17
N ALA A 437 -12.61 10.44 47.85
CA ALA A 437 -12.34 9.35 48.78
C ALA A 437 -11.69 8.11 48.15
N GLN A 438 -11.76 7.97 46.81
CA GLN A 438 -11.13 6.90 46.04
C GLN A 438 -9.75 7.31 45.49
N GLY A 439 -9.26 8.51 45.86
CA GLY A 439 -7.97 9.02 45.37
C GLY A 439 -7.98 9.57 43.93
N ARG A 440 -9.15 9.68 43.28
CA ARG A 440 -9.28 10.20 41.92
C ARG A 440 -9.19 11.73 41.94
N LEU A 441 -8.50 12.27 40.91
CA LEU A 441 -8.45 13.73 40.71
C LEU A 441 -9.83 14.28 40.41
N THR A 442 -10.17 15.43 41.03
CA THR A 442 -11.48 16.09 40.88
C THR A 442 -11.34 17.55 40.49
N LYS A 443 -12.35 18.07 39.78
CA LYS A 443 -12.53 19.48 39.48
C LYS A 443 -13.98 19.82 39.73
N GLY A 444 -14.24 20.75 40.70
CA GLY A 444 -15.62 21.07 41.12
C GLY A 444 -16.38 19.85 41.65
N GLY A 445 -15.71 18.94 42.38
CA GLY A 445 -16.30 17.72 42.95
C GLY A 445 -16.55 16.59 41.94
N LYS A 446 -16.31 16.79 40.65
CA LYS A 446 -16.46 15.75 39.61
C LYS A 446 -15.14 15.04 39.41
N PRO A 447 -15.08 13.66 39.43
CA PRO A 447 -13.86 12.93 39.22
C PRO A 447 -13.44 12.96 37.74
N LEU A 448 -12.12 12.92 37.49
CA LEU A 448 -11.56 12.79 36.17
C LEU A 448 -11.71 11.34 35.70
N SER A 449 -12.73 11.10 34.88
CA SER A 449 -13.06 9.80 34.31
C SER A 449 -13.20 9.93 32.79
N ILE A 450 -12.57 9.03 32.04
CA ILE A 450 -12.44 9.04 30.57
C ILE A 450 -12.93 7.71 30.04
N GLU A 451 -13.76 7.73 29.01
CA GLU A 451 -14.06 6.52 28.20
C GLU A 451 -13.15 6.47 26.99
N MET A 452 -12.48 5.33 26.74
CA MET A 452 -11.70 5.06 25.53
C MET A 452 -12.34 3.94 24.71
N LEU A 453 -12.69 4.26 23.48
CA LEU A 453 -13.16 3.26 22.51
C LEU A 453 -11.98 2.56 21.84
N TYR A 454 -12.10 1.25 21.61
CA TYR A 454 -11.17 0.45 20.80
C TYR A 454 -11.90 -0.73 20.17
N ASP A 455 -11.39 -1.27 19.06
CA ASP A 455 -12.02 -2.32 18.25
C ASP A 455 -11.14 -3.59 18.10
N ASP A 456 -9.90 -3.54 18.55
CA ASP A 456 -8.99 -4.69 18.58
C ASP A 456 -8.77 -5.18 20.01
N LYS A 457 -9.28 -6.37 20.33
CA LYS A 457 -9.05 -7.00 21.64
C LYS A 457 -7.58 -7.20 21.97
N GLN A 458 -6.70 -7.37 20.99
CA GLN A 458 -5.27 -7.54 21.22
C GLN A 458 -4.62 -6.25 21.79
N ALA A 459 -5.23 -5.10 21.54
CA ALA A 459 -4.79 -3.83 22.08
C ALA A 459 -4.87 -3.76 23.62
N GLU A 460 -5.69 -4.59 24.27
CA GLU A 460 -5.79 -4.67 25.73
C GLU A 460 -4.43 -4.90 26.40
N THR A 461 -3.52 -5.58 25.72
CA THR A 461 -2.16 -5.85 26.23
C THR A 461 -1.41 -4.57 26.62
N TYR A 462 -1.55 -3.49 25.86
CA TYR A 462 -0.89 -2.22 26.13
C TYR A 462 -1.87 -1.16 26.69
N LEU A 463 -3.16 -1.24 26.38
CA LEU A 463 -4.16 -0.32 26.94
C LEU A 463 -4.30 -0.47 28.45
N THR A 464 -4.17 -1.69 28.97
CA THR A 464 -4.20 -1.94 30.43
C THR A 464 -2.98 -1.38 31.15
N VAL A 465 -1.80 -1.32 30.50
CA VAL A 465 -0.62 -0.66 31.05
C VAL A 465 -0.89 0.84 31.18
N TYR A 466 -1.39 1.47 30.12
CA TYR A 466 -1.74 2.89 30.15
C TYR A 466 -2.85 3.19 31.17
N GLN A 467 -3.88 2.33 31.25
CA GLN A 467 -4.94 2.43 32.26
C GLN A 467 -4.39 2.41 33.70
N ASP A 468 -3.41 1.54 33.97
CA ASP A 468 -2.79 1.46 35.30
C ASP A 468 -1.96 2.71 35.63
N ASP A 469 -1.23 3.25 34.66
CA ASP A 469 -0.46 4.48 34.85
C ASP A 469 -1.39 5.70 35.09
N LEU A 470 -2.50 5.80 34.38
CA LEU A 470 -3.53 6.81 34.62
C LEU A 470 -4.18 6.64 36.02
N ARG A 471 -4.47 5.39 36.41
CA ARG A 471 -5.02 5.09 37.73
C ARG A 471 -4.07 5.54 38.86
N LYS A 472 -2.78 5.30 38.74
CA LYS A 472 -1.73 5.77 39.68
C LYS A 472 -1.71 7.28 39.77
N ALA A 473 -1.95 8.00 38.71
CA ALA A 473 -2.09 9.45 38.68
C ALA A 473 -3.41 9.95 39.27
N GLY A 474 -4.38 9.07 39.50
CA GLY A 474 -5.74 9.42 40.00
C GLY A 474 -6.75 9.68 38.88
N ILE A 475 -6.54 9.15 37.71
CA ILE A 475 -7.44 9.25 36.55
C ILE A 475 -8.09 7.89 36.30
N ASN A 476 -9.41 7.87 36.16
CA ASN A 476 -10.15 6.67 35.82
C ASN A 476 -10.28 6.54 34.28
N LEU A 477 -9.69 5.50 33.68
CA LEU A 477 -9.87 5.19 32.26
C LEU A 477 -10.78 3.97 32.11
N ASN A 478 -11.93 4.14 31.47
CA ASN A 478 -12.86 3.07 31.13
C ASN A 478 -12.62 2.58 29.71
N LEU A 479 -12.11 1.36 29.56
CA LEU A 479 -11.89 0.74 28.26
C LEU A 479 -13.20 0.13 27.75
N ARG A 480 -13.61 0.50 26.53
CA ARG A 480 -14.83 0.03 25.89
C ARG A 480 -14.53 -0.60 24.54
N LEU A 481 -14.56 -1.95 24.49
CA LEU A 481 -14.43 -2.72 23.25
C LEU A 481 -15.75 -2.62 22.47
N VAL A 482 -15.64 -2.29 21.19
CA VAL A 482 -16.75 -2.25 20.22
C VAL A 482 -16.33 -2.93 18.92
N THR A 483 -17.27 -3.17 18.00
CA THR A 483 -16.89 -3.62 16.66
C THR A 483 -16.31 -2.47 15.84
N ASN A 484 -15.50 -2.78 14.83
CA ASN A 484 -14.91 -1.77 13.94
C ASN A 484 -15.97 -0.86 13.31
N GLU A 485 -17.09 -1.42 12.82
CA GLU A 485 -18.19 -0.65 12.25
C GLU A 485 -18.83 0.28 13.27
N THR A 486 -18.98 -0.18 14.51
CA THR A 486 -19.52 0.64 15.60
C THR A 486 -18.56 1.76 15.97
N GLN A 487 -17.25 1.47 16.08
CA GLN A 487 -16.22 2.47 16.34
C GLN A 487 -16.23 3.55 15.26
N PHE A 488 -16.21 3.14 13.98
CA PHE A 488 -16.23 4.05 12.85
C PHE A 488 -17.46 4.96 12.84
N LYS A 489 -18.65 4.39 13.12
CA LYS A 489 -19.90 5.15 13.25
C LYS A 489 -19.81 6.19 14.37
N LEU A 490 -19.34 5.81 15.56
CA LEU A 490 -19.22 6.71 16.70
C LEU A 490 -18.20 7.83 16.46
N ILE A 491 -17.08 7.52 15.81
CA ILE A 491 -16.06 8.51 15.39
C ILE A 491 -16.69 9.51 14.40
N ASN A 492 -17.36 9.05 13.38
CA ASN A 492 -17.96 9.89 12.34
C ASN A 492 -19.05 10.79 12.91
N GLN A 493 -19.82 10.32 13.89
CA GLN A 493 -20.83 11.07 14.59
C GLN A 493 -20.30 11.92 15.77
N ARG A 494 -18.96 11.91 16.00
CA ARG A 494 -18.29 12.63 17.11
C ARG A 494 -18.79 12.20 18.50
N GLN A 495 -19.26 10.95 18.63
CA GLN A 495 -19.82 10.37 19.86
C GLN A 495 -18.79 9.54 20.62
N PHE A 496 -17.64 10.11 20.90
CA PHE A 496 -16.57 9.51 21.68
C PHE A 496 -15.90 10.57 22.55
N GLU A 497 -15.16 10.14 23.57
CA GLU A 497 -14.28 10.96 24.40
C GLU A 497 -12.83 10.78 23.95
N MET A 498 -12.36 9.55 23.99
CA MET A 498 -11.04 9.12 23.53
C MET A 498 -11.19 7.87 22.68
N VAL A 499 -10.35 7.68 21.68
CA VAL A 499 -10.41 6.49 20.81
C VAL A 499 -9.03 6.04 20.37
N LEU A 500 -8.79 4.72 20.37
CA LEU A 500 -7.64 4.13 19.69
C LEU A 500 -7.86 4.26 18.18
N ALA A 501 -7.02 5.04 17.51
CA ALA A 501 -7.12 5.29 16.08
C ALA A 501 -5.77 5.09 15.38
N ALA A 502 -5.83 4.58 14.15
CA ALA A 502 -4.67 4.46 13.27
C ALA A 502 -5.04 4.97 11.87
N TRP A 503 -4.13 5.71 11.26
CA TRP A 503 -4.29 6.26 9.91
C TRP A 503 -3.11 5.84 9.04
N GLY A 504 -3.39 5.48 7.80
CA GLY A 504 -2.36 5.29 6.80
C GLY A 504 -1.67 6.59 6.42
N SER A 505 -0.58 6.50 5.70
CA SER A 505 0.10 7.66 5.11
C SER A 505 0.31 7.46 3.62
N SER A 506 0.57 8.55 2.92
CA SER A 506 0.87 8.59 1.50
C SER A 506 2.30 9.09 1.27
N ILE A 507 2.90 8.73 0.13
CA ILE A 507 4.16 9.31 -0.35
C ILE A 507 4.04 10.83 -0.45
N PHE A 508 2.87 11.29 -0.84
CA PHE A 508 2.53 12.71 -0.90
C PHE A 508 1.39 13.02 0.08
N PRO A 509 1.70 13.38 1.33
CA PRO A 509 0.68 13.67 2.33
C PRO A 509 -0.25 14.80 1.89
N ASN A 510 -1.54 14.64 2.17
CA ASN A 510 -2.53 15.69 2.03
C ASN A 510 -3.23 15.93 3.38
N PRO A 511 -2.56 16.62 4.32
CA PRO A 511 -3.09 16.78 5.68
C PRO A 511 -4.33 17.71 5.76
N GLU A 512 -4.67 18.42 4.69
CA GLU A 512 -5.83 19.31 4.66
C GLU A 512 -7.15 18.57 4.95
N VAL A 513 -7.30 17.34 4.45
CA VAL A 513 -8.53 16.55 4.61
C VAL A 513 -8.78 16.08 6.05
N GLU A 514 -7.75 16.11 6.89
CA GLU A 514 -7.78 15.66 8.28
C GLU A 514 -7.71 16.82 9.27
N TRP A 515 -7.04 17.93 8.89
CA TRP A 515 -6.64 18.96 9.86
C TRP A 515 -7.14 20.36 9.56
N HIS A 516 -7.82 20.60 8.43
CA HIS A 516 -8.34 21.95 8.15
C HIS A 516 -9.48 22.32 9.10
N SER A 517 -9.42 23.53 9.63
CA SER A 517 -10.40 24.03 10.63
C SER A 517 -11.86 23.96 10.15
N ARG A 518 -12.12 24.14 8.84
CA ARG A 518 -13.49 24.03 8.27
C ARG A 518 -14.14 22.67 8.47
N LEU A 519 -13.34 21.61 8.65
CA LEU A 519 -13.81 20.23 8.82
C LEU A 519 -14.05 19.86 10.29
N ALA A 520 -13.58 20.68 11.22
CA ALA A 520 -13.56 20.35 12.63
C ALA A 520 -14.94 20.00 13.20
N ASP A 521 -15.99 20.71 12.82
CA ASP A 521 -17.35 20.52 13.34
C ASP A 521 -18.28 19.79 12.35
N VAL A 522 -17.71 19.26 11.27
CA VAL A 522 -18.47 18.53 10.24
C VAL A 522 -18.38 17.03 10.52
N ASN A 523 -19.53 16.35 10.64
CA ASN A 523 -19.59 14.89 10.73
C ASN A 523 -19.09 14.24 9.44
N ASP A 524 -18.74 12.97 9.53
CA ASP A 524 -18.28 12.17 8.39
C ASP A 524 -17.05 12.76 7.66
N THR A 525 -16.17 13.45 8.39
CA THR A 525 -14.87 13.95 7.92
C THR A 525 -13.73 13.35 8.74
N ASN A 526 -12.51 13.41 8.20
CA ASN A 526 -11.34 12.87 8.88
C ASN A 526 -10.81 13.76 10.02
N ASN A 527 -11.31 15.01 10.18
CA ASN A 527 -10.97 15.82 11.33
C ASN A 527 -11.74 15.34 12.60
N ILE A 528 -11.41 14.13 13.04
CA ILE A 528 -12.13 13.45 14.13
C ILE A 528 -11.92 14.14 15.48
N THR A 529 -10.76 14.74 15.69
CA THR A 529 -10.38 15.35 16.96
C THR A 529 -11.00 16.73 17.20
N GLY A 530 -11.47 17.43 16.16
CA GLY A 530 -11.92 18.82 16.25
C GLY A 530 -10.80 19.84 16.17
N PHE A 531 -9.70 19.46 15.53
CA PHE A 531 -8.56 20.37 15.36
C PHE A 531 -8.95 21.66 14.64
N LYS A 532 -8.50 22.80 15.17
CA LYS A 532 -8.65 24.11 14.58
C LYS A 532 -7.41 24.95 14.86
N ASP A 533 -6.71 25.36 13.82
CA ASP A 533 -5.62 26.31 13.93
C ASP A 533 -5.50 27.16 12.65
N PRO A 534 -5.75 28.48 12.73
CA PRO A 534 -5.68 29.37 11.57
C PRO A 534 -4.28 29.46 10.91
N ARG A 535 -3.20 29.10 11.63
CA ARG A 535 -1.86 29.02 11.05
C ARG A 535 -1.80 27.91 10.02
N MET A 536 -2.37 26.74 10.36
CA MET A 536 -2.42 25.59 9.45
C MET A 536 -3.29 25.89 8.22
N ASP A 537 -4.44 26.52 8.41
CA ASP A 537 -5.33 26.86 7.28
C ASP A 537 -4.61 27.70 6.23
N LYS A 538 -3.79 28.69 6.66
CA LYS A 538 -2.96 29.51 5.77
C LYS A 538 -1.84 28.70 5.06
N ILE A 539 -1.28 27.71 5.74
CA ILE A 539 -0.26 26.85 5.14
C ILE A 539 -0.91 25.92 4.10
N PHE A 540 -2.10 25.39 4.35
CA PHE A 540 -2.82 24.57 3.37
C PHE A 540 -3.09 25.31 2.07
N ASP A 541 -3.46 26.59 2.12
CA ASP A 541 -3.65 27.40 0.92
C ASP A 541 -2.38 27.51 0.06
N LYS A 542 -1.22 27.68 0.70
CA LYS A 542 0.08 27.70 0.02
C LYS A 542 0.50 26.32 -0.45
N TYR A 543 0.31 25.28 0.38
CA TYR A 543 0.66 23.91 0.08
C TYR A 543 -0.03 23.40 -1.18
N ARG A 544 -1.30 23.72 -1.32
CA ARG A 544 -2.13 23.34 -2.47
C ARG A 544 -1.53 23.82 -3.80
N THR A 545 -0.91 25.00 -3.81
CA THR A 545 -0.31 25.62 -5.01
C THR A 545 1.20 25.43 -5.13
N ALA A 546 1.84 24.70 -4.21
CA ALA A 546 3.27 24.45 -4.21
C ALA A 546 3.64 23.28 -5.15
N PHE A 547 3.88 23.56 -6.42
CA PHE A 547 4.30 22.55 -7.40
C PHE A 547 5.73 22.05 -7.19
N ASN A 548 6.57 22.80 -6.47
CA ASN A 548 7.93 22.41 -6.11
C ASN A 548 7.94 21.52 -4.85
N GLN A 549 8.53 20.32 -4.93
CA GLN A 549 8.57 19.38 -3.82
C GLN A 549 9.36 19.91 -2.60
N PRO A 550 10.53 20.54 -2.71
CA PRO A 550 11.21 21.12 -1.56
C PRO A 550 10.37 22.09 -0.74
N ASP A 551 9.57 22.92 -1.40
CA ASP A 551 8.68 23.87 -0.71
C ASP A 551 7.60 23.12 0.08
N ARG A 552 7.07 22.03 -0.48
CA ARG A 552 6.12 21.16 0.24
C ARG A 552 6.72 20.50 1.47
N VAL A 553 7.99 20.08 1.41
CA VAL A 553 8.69 19.50 2.57
C VAL A 553 8.78 20.50 3.70
N VAL A 554 9.15 21.76 3.42
CA VAL A 554 9.22 22.82 4.41
C VAL A 554 7.87 23.06 5.07
N MET A 555 6.82 23.19 4.26
CA MET A 555 5.45 23.40 4.75
C MET A 555 4.94 22.24 5.61
N LEU A 556 5.20 21.00 5.19
CA LEU A 556 4.77 19.81 5.96
C LEU A 556 5.50 19.71 7.30
N ARG A 557 6.78 20.10 7.38
CA ARG A 557 7.51 20.19 8.66
C ARG A 557 6.93 21.25 9.57
N GLU A 558 6.53 22.40 9.03
CA GLU A 558 5.86 23.43 9.81
C GLU A 558 4.50 22.97 10.34
N LEU A 559 3.69 22.32 9.49
CA LEU A 559 2.43 21.70 9.88
C LEU A 559 2.62 20.66 10.99
N ASP A 560 3.63 19.79 10.85
CA ASP A 560 3.95 18.76 11.85
C ASP A 560 4.27 19.36 13.23
N GLY A 561 5.02 20.45 13.26
CA GLY A 561 5.29 21.18 14.50
C GLY A 561 4.03 21.71 15.16
N ILE A 562 3.15 22.37 14.39
CA ILE A 562 1.87 22.91 14.89
C ILE A 562 0.96 21.78 15.41
N MET A 563 0.85 20.67 14.67
CA MET A 563 0.03 19.52 15.10
C MET A 563 0.56 18.92 16.40
N THR A 564 1.88 18.78 16.51
CA THR A 564 2.53 18.14 17.65
C THR A 564 2.38 18.99 18.93
N GLU A 565 2.49 20.32 18.85
CA GLU A 565 2.32 21.20 20.02
C GLU A 565 0.90 21.20 20.58
N GLN A 566 -0.11 20.80 19.80
CA GLN A 566 -1.53 20.80 20.19
C GLN A 566 -1.98 19.51 20.89
N TYR A 567 -1.19 18.45 20.87
CA TYR A 567 -1.46 17.17 21.56
C TYR A 567 -2.87 16.62 21.29
N HIS A 568 -3.28 16.56 20.02
CA HIS A 568 -4.57 15.95 19.63
C HIS A 568 -4.61 14.43 19.73
N TYR A 569 -3.42 13.82 19.75
CA TYR A 569 -3.20 12.40 19.97
C TYR A 569 -2.12 12.17 21.03
N VAL A 570 -2.29 11.11 21.81
CA VAL A 570 -1.15 10.43 22.41
C VAL A 570 -0.55 9.58 21.32
N LEU A 571 0.52 10.07 20.67
CA LEU A 571 1.18 9.34 19.59
C LEU A 571 1.91 8.11 20.13
N ALA A 572 1.65 6.94 19.58
CA ALA A 572 2.17 5.68 20.08
C ALA A 572 3.56 5.34 19.50
N TRP A 573 3.66 4.42 18.56
CA TRP A 573 4.91 3.92 17.98
C TRP A 573 4.71 3.49 16.53
N TYR A 574 5.82 3.27 15.82
CA TYR A 574 5.80 2.77 14.44
C TYR A 574 6.92 1.74 14.21
N PRO A 575 6.76 0.79 13.27
CA PRO A 575 7.82 -0.15 12.92
C PRO A 575 8.86 0.55 12.03
N PRO A 576 10.16 0.60 12.39
CA PRO A 576 11.17 1.25 11.56
C PRO A 576 11.55 0.43 10.32
N ALA A 577 11.11 -0.82 10.25
CA ALA A 577 11.42 -1.76 9.19
C ALA A 577 10.25 -2.70 8.90
N GLN A 578 10.19 -3.17 7.68
CA GLN A 578 9.25 -4.22 7.28
C GLN A 578 9.87 -5.59 7.55
N ARG A 579 9.19 -6.42 8.34
CA ARG A 579 9.64 -7.75 8.74
C ARG A 579 9.04 -8.80 7.84
N THR A 580 9.87 -9.47 7.05
CA THR A 580 9.42 -10.46 6.07
C THR A 580 10.18 -11.77 6.19
N VAL A 581 9.52 -12.87 5.87
CA VAL A 581 10.12 -14.19 5.72
C VAL A 581 9.69 -14.79 4.38
N PHE A 582 10.61 -15.48 3.72
CA PHE A 582 10.37 -16.08 2.42
C PHE A 582 11.30 -17.26 2.16
N TRP A 583 10.86 -18.20 1.33
CA TRP A 583 11.66 -19.34 0.94
C TRP A 583 12.87 -18.92 0.11
N ASN A 584 14.04 -19.52 0.39
CA ASN A 584 15.33 -19.14 -0.16
C ASN A 584 15.52 -19.61 -1.61
N LYS A 585 14.65 -19.16 -2.51
CA LYS A 585 14.66 -19.47 -3.95
C LYS A 585 14.56 -18.24 -4.84
N PHE A 586 14.51 -17.04 -4.23
CA PHE A 586 14.25 -15.82 -4.97
C PHE A 586 15.52 -15.01 -5.21
N GLY A 587 15.74 -14.66 -6.48
CA GLY A 587 16.56 -13.53 -6.86
C GLY A 587 15.81 -12.22 -6.57
N GLN A 588 16.55 -11.18 -6.22
CA GLN A 588 16.01 -9.92 -5.72
C GLN A 588 16.85 -8.75 -6.25
N PRO A 589 16.25 -7.56 -6.49
CA PRO A 589 17.03 -6.34 -6.74
C PRO A 589 17.76 -5.89 -5.48
N ALA A 590 18.69 -4.95 -5.65
CA ALA A 590 19.31 -4.26 -4.52
C ALA A 590 18.22 -3.56 -3.68
N GLY A 591 18.31 -3.70 -2.35
CA GLY A 591 17.34 -3.14 -1.42
C GLY A 591 16.07 -3.97 -1.23
N ILE A 592 15.95 -5.14 -1.88
CA ILE A 592 14.87 -6.14 -1.70
C ILE A 592 13.47 -5.60 -2.06
N LEU A 593 13.09 -4.44 -1.53
CA LEU A 593 11.89 -3.65 -1.86
C LEU A 593 12.31 -2.32 -2.50
N THR A 594 11.37 -1.58 -3.07
CA THR A 594 11.65 -0.22 -3.54
C THR A 594 11.83 0.74 -2.36
N ARG A 595 12.35 1.94 -2.64
CA ARG A 595 12.62 2.96 -1.60
C ARG A 595 11.38 3.28 -0.76
N THR A 596 10.21 3.39 -1.40
CA THR A 596 8.94 3.69 -0.74
C THR A 596 7.98 2.50 -0.70
N GLY A 597 8.40 1.36 -1.27
CA GLY A 597 7.54 0.19 -1.48
C GLY A 597 7.24 -0.60 -0.21
N ARG A 598 6.20 -1.38 -0.30
CA ARG A 598 5.75 -2.31 0.74
C ARG A 598 6.12 -3.75 0.38
N TYR A 599 5.88 -4.64 1.33
CA TYR A 599 5.95 -6.09 1.17
C TYR A 599 4.92 -6.66 0.17
N GLU A 600 4.17 -5.79 -0.50
CA GLU A 600 3.22 -6.12 -1.57
C GLU A 600 3.15 -4.98 -2.60
N THR A 601 2.86 -5.33 -3.83
CA THR A 601 2.54 -4.35 -4.88
C THR A 601 1.33 -3.54 -4.45
N ASN A 602 1.44 -2.22 -4.59
CA ASN A 602 0.38 -1.30 -4.21
C ASN A 602 0.30 -0.15 -5.21
N VAL A 603 -0.91 0.17 -5.64
CA VAL A 603 -1.17 1.24 -6.62
C VAL A 603 -0.58 2.60 -6.22
N ASN A 604 -0.51 2.88 -4.90
CA ASN A 604 -0.03 4.16 -4.37
C ASN A 604 1.47 4.17 -4.00
N LEU A 605 2.09 2.97 -3.84
CA LEU A 605 3.45 2.84 -3.31
C LEU A 605 4.42 2.16 -4.28
N GLY A 606 3.91 1.66 -5.40
CA GLY A 606 4.71 1.04 -6.46
C GLY A 606 4.84 -0.49 -6.35
N PRO A 607 5.76 -1.08 -7.13
CA PRO A 607 5.91 -2.52 -7.23
C PRO A 607 6.45 -3.14 -5.92
N GLY A 608 5.88 -4.28 -5.58
CA GLY A 608 6.31 -5.16 -4.48
C GLY A 608 7.03 -6.42 -4.98
N PRO A 609 7.25 -7.40 -4.10
CA PRO A 609 7.89 -8.67 -4.44
C PRO A 609 7.27 -9.37 -5.65
N GLU A 610 5.96 -9.29 -5.82
CA GLU A 610 5.20 -9.94 -6.91
C GLU A 610 5.65 -9.48 -8.29
N GLN A 611 6.11 -8.25 -8.41
CA GLN A 611 6.57 -7.68 -9.67
C GLN A 611 8.09 -7.63 -9.79
N MET A 612 8.81 -7.47 -8.66
CA MET A 612 10.25 -7.20 -8.65
C MET A 612 11.11 -8.45 -8.53
N TRP A 613 10.65 -9.47 -7.81
CA TRP A 613 11.44 -10.67 -7.55
C TRP A 613 11.29 -11.68 -8.71
N TRP A 614 12.15 -12.70 -8.71
CA TRP A 614 12.09 -13.81 -9.65
C TRP A 614 12.50 -15.12 -8.99
N ILE A 615 12.12 -16.24 -9.57
CA ILE A 615 12.70 -17.53 -9.17
C ILE A 615 14.12 -17.58 -9.74
N ASP A 616 15.12 -17.61 -8.87
CA ASP A 616 16.49 -17.87 -9.30
C ASP A 616 16.68 -19.40 -9.48
N PRO A 617 17.04 -19.87 -10.67
CA PRO A 617 17.11 -21.31 -10.94
C PRO A 617 18.11 -22.05 -10.06
N GLN A 618 19.25 -21.43 -9.77
CA GLN A 618 20.31 -22.08 -8.95
C GLN A 618 19.91 -22.12 -7.48
N MET A 619 19.31 -21.03 -6.97
CA MET A 619 18.81 -20.98 -5.61
C MET A 619 17.64 -21.95 -5.41
N ALA A 620 16.72 -22.06 -6.36
CA ALA A 620 15.61 -22.99 -6.32
C ALA A 620 16.10 -24.44 -6.27
N GLN A 621 17.04 -24.81 -7.16
CA GLN A 621 17.66 -26.14 -7.15
C GLN A 621 18.39 -26.45 -5.84
N SER A 622 19.12 -25.47 -5.30
CA SER A 622 19.82 -25.61 -4.02
C SER A 622 18.85 -25.80 -2.86
N LEU A 623 17.72 -25.06 -2.86
CA LEU A 623 16.67 -25.23 -1.86
C LEU A 623 16.03 -26.60 -1.92
N GLU A 624 15.67 -27.10 -3.10
CA GLU A 624 15.08 -28.43 -3.27
C GLU A 624 16.05 -29.53 -2.79
N ALA A 625 17.32 -29.44 -3.13
CA ALA A 625 18.34 -30.37 -2.65
C ALA A 625 18.48 -30.34 -1.13
N ALA A 626 18.49 -29.15 -0.53
CA ALA A 626 18.58 -29.01 0.91
C ALA A 626 17.31 -29.48 1.65
N MET A 627 16.13 -29.33 1.08
CA MET A 627 14.89 -29.88 1.65
C MET A 627 14.91 -31.42 1.72
N ARG A 628 15.53 -32.08 0.74
CA ARG A 628 15.69 -33.56 0.71
C ARG A 628 16.76 -34.09 1.67
N ASN A 629 17.71 -33.26 2.08
CA ASN A 629 18.80 -33.62 2.97
C ASN A 629 18.73 -32.81 4.28
N PRO A 630 18.30 -33.39 5.41
CA PRO A 630 18.18 -32.68 6.68
C PRO A 630 19.49 -32.07 7.22
N GLN A 631 20.64 -32.54 6.78
CA GLN A 631 21.93 -31.99 7.19
C GLN A 631 22.40 -30.78 6.38
N SER A 632 21.75 -30.52 5.25
CA SER A 632 22.12 -29.41 4.38
C SER A 632 21.67 -28.07 4.95
N LYS A 633 22.56 -27.07 4.85
CA LYS A 633 22.30 -25.66 5.21
C LYS A 633 22.55 -24.77 4.00
N LEU A 634 21.77 -23.73 3.89
CA LEU A 634 21.93 -22.68 2.89
C LEU A 634 22.35 -21.37 3.55
N GLN A 635 22.99 -20.49 2.78
CA GLN A 635 23.28 -19.14 3.25
C GLN A 635 21.99 -18.32 3.33
N ALA A 636 21.59 -17.94 4.53
CA ALA A 636 20.42 -17.08 4.73
C ALA A 636 20.70 -15.61 4.41
N GLY A 637 21.97 -15.18 4.45
CA GLY A 637 22.36 -13.78 4.31
C GLY A 637 22.04 -12.95 5.56
N GLN A 638 22.27 -11.64 5.49
CA GLN A 638 22.03 -10.72 6.61
C GLN A 638 20.53 -10.55 6.86
N THR A 639 20.15 -10.47 8.13
CA THR A 639 18.74 -10.24 8.53
C THR A 639 18.31 -8.81 8.25
N GLU A 640 19.17 -7.82 8.46
CA GLU A 640 18.87 -6.41 8.24
C GLU A 640 19.29 -5.97 6.85
N ASP A 641 18.37 -5.39 6.11
CA ASP A 641 18.60 -4.70 4.85
C ASP A 641 18.49 -3.20 5.08
N ARG A 642 19.61 -2.50 5.03
CA ARG A 642 19.75 -1.06 5.22
C ARG A 642 20.13 -0.32 3.93
N TYR A 643 19.98 -0.97 2.78
CA TYR A 643 20.36 -0.42 1.47
C TYR A 643 19.82 1.00 1.25
N TRP A 644 18.53 1.24 1.55
CA TRP A 644 17.92 2.54 1.33
C TRP A 644 18.36 3.62 2.32
N GLN A 645 18.76 3.24 3.54
CA GLN A 645 19.36 4.17 4.49
C GLN A 645 20.78 4.58 4.04
N GLU A 646 21.55 3.63 3.52
CA GLU A 646 22.89 3.91 2.96
C GLU A 646 22.79 4.72 1.66
N PHE A 647 21.80 4.43 0.81
CA PHE A 647 21.51 5.21 -0.39
C PHE A 647 21.20 6.67 -0.04
N ALA A 648 20.31 6.92 0.94
CA ALA A 648 19.95 8.27 1.37
C ALA A 648 21.17 9.05 1.87
N LYS A 649 22.03 8.44 2.70
CA LYS A 649 23.28 9.06 3.17
C LYS A 649 24.23 9.44 2.03
N LYS A 650 24.35 8.58 1.02
CA LYS A 650 25.19 8.89 -0.17
C LYS A 650 24.63 10.06 -0.97
N GLU A 651 23.30 10.14 -1.11
CA GLU A 651 22.65 11.27 -1.81
C GLU A 651 22.83 12.60 -1.05
N GLU A 652 22.69 12.59 0.27
CA GLU A 652 22.95 13.76 1.13
C GLU A 652 24.40 14.25 0.99
N GLN A 653 25.37 13.33 1.00
CA GLN A 653 26.78 13.66 0.80
C GLN A 653 27.06 14.26 -0.58
N LYS A 654 26.44 13.76 -1.64
CA LYS A 654 26.54 14.32 -2.99
C LYS A 654 25.95 15.73 -3.09
N GLN A 655 24.83 15.99 -2.40
CA GLN A 655 24.20 17.30 -2.36
C GLN A 655 25.03 18.32 -1.55
N ALA A 656 25.63 17.89 -0.43
CA ALA A 656 26.51 18.73 0.37
C ALA A 656 27.84 19.06 -0.33
N ALA A 657 28.27 18.25 -1.31
CA ALA A 657 29.49 18.46 -2.08
C ALA A 657 29.28 19.34 -3.33
N LYS A 658 28.04 19.64 -3.70
CA LYS A 658 27.66 20.58 -4.77
C LYS A 658 27.42 21.97 -4.20
#